data_92a1bef6b23240e0b28817984fbf9c63
#
_entry.id   92a1bef6b23240e0b28817984fbf9c63
#
_cell.length_a   1.000
_cell.length_b   1.000
_cell.length_c   1.000
_cell.angle_alpha   90.00
_cell.angle_beta   90.00
_cell.angle_gamma   90.00
#
_symmetry.space_group_name_H-M   'P 1'
#
loop_
_entity.id
_entity.type
_entity.pdbx_description
1 polymer ?
#
loop_
_entity_poly.entity_id
_entity_poly.type
_entity_poly.pdbx_seq_one_letter_code
_entity_poly.pdbx_strand_id
1 'polypeptide(L)'
;MFALCLMVAAHAQILPGAHPEADSAAFARVRARMDSIRQYRPTVALVLAGGGARGLAHLGVIRLIEELGIPVDLVTGTSMGGMLAGFYSLGYSHAQLDSLVRSIDWPVMMSDRIPDAYVTYRLRKYRERFAVRVPFHYDDNDLIDKKRNELADQIERLANEHGTSTSDALQNAISQMGIGMPDGMLFGINIRNTISSVSVGYQDSLCFADLPIPYACVATDMAAIRPKYWTSGSIADAIRSTIAIPFYFRAVRGNGEVLLDGGMRNNFPVDLAREMGADIIIGSEMSTRRAIDELNNPVDFVLQTINLLGIQTLEKTLQMPDLKVHHGLSEFNMMSFDSKSVEAILDEGYRDALDHREEFEKLAALVGRSETPGVTHHGIATNIAQEKVKVSGISFTGLDERSQKHLLERFMMQDDGMYGREQVENLLDHIYGTGAFESVTYRFEGAEEPYNLVFDCQKGQVHDAALSIHADTDEYVYAAAHIGLGTRRLYGFRFTTDVKLGVNPELNMEASYRPMVNLPTVGIGLRNHLLNTRMYGGTYPVSEKLFSIGADAFVEDSRLSFGSMRAGISYEMAPYEDYLSVDEIWGGYSWDLDFRSYWVSLFGNIRIDTFDDGYFPTKGVQFVVDGRYNLKGYDIDIINDGLADTGDVPQYVSLYSSLSAAFTPAPWLTVQPSLYAGWNSVDVDYMHLEHAVVAGGTMAGRYVDRQMPFFGFASGFRTCRTFSGVAQLDLRFRFADKNFITARGGLFQDARDFEEFFMTTPASWAVGAEYARQSVVGPLKVGAQWCNNRGFSVSASIGFDF
;
A
#
# COMPACT_ATOMS: atom_id res chain seq x y z
N MET A 1 -4.73 -24.99 -7.77
CA MET A 1 -4.42 -24.14 -6.60
C MET A 1 -3.46 -24.80 -5.60
N PHE A 2 -3.58 -26.09 -5.30
CA PHE A 2 -2.65 -26.81 -4.41
C PHE A 2 -1.26 -27.07 -5.01
N ALA A 3 -1.12 -27.13 -6.32
CA ALA A 3 0.15 -27.36 -7.01
C ALA A 3 1.00 -26.06 -7.15
N LEU A 4 0.44 -24.89 -6.91
CA LEU A 4 1.14 -23.58 -6.97
C LEU A 4 1.99 -23.29 -5.72
N CYS A 5 1.79 -24.04 -4.63
CA CYS A 5 2.49 -23.83 -3.36
C CYS A 5 3.92 -24.40 -3.30
N LEU A 6 4.39 -25.09 -4.32
CA LEU A 6 5.64 -25.85 -4.29
C LEU A 6 6.83 -25.23 -5.04
N MET A 7 6.69 -24.08 -5.68
CA MET A 7 7.78 -23.46 -6.43
C MET A 7 8.04 -22.02 -6.00
N VAL A 8 8.66 -21.84 -4.84
CA VAL A 8 9.17 -20.55 -4.40
C VAL A 8 10.68 -20.61 -4.31
N ALA A 9 11.36 -20.23 -5.39
CA ALA A 9 12.73 -19.78 -5.31
C ALA A 9 12.70 -18.27 -5.00
N ALA A 10 12.89 -17.92 -3.73
CA ALA A 10 12.87 -16.53 -3.29
C ALA A 10 14.26 -16.12 -2.81
N HIS A 11 14.54 -14.85 -2.92
CA HIS A 11 15.74 -14.25 -2.34
C HIS A 11 15.64 -14.33 -0.82
N ALA A 12 16.57 -15.05 -0.21
CA ALA A 12 16.63 -15.22 1.23
C ALA A 12 17.07 -13.90 1.90
N GLN A 13 16.30 -13.46 2.87
CA GLN A 13 16.81 -12.56 3.90
C GLN A 13 17.78 -13.39 4.76
N ILE A 14 19.07 -13.10 4.71
CA ILE A 14 20.05 -13.79 5.57
C ILE A 14 19.86 -13.24 6.98
N LEU A 15 19.33 -14.06 7.88
CA LEU A 15 19.28 -13.76 9.30
C LEU A 15 20.65 -14.04 9.92
N PRO A 16 21.27 -13.10 10.63
CA PRO A 16 22.50 -13.41 11.37
C PRO A 16 22.17 -14.30 12.58
N GLY A 17 22.73 -15.51 12.60
CA GLY A 17 23.07 -16.16 13.85
C GLY A 17 22.10 -17.17 14.50
N ALA A 18 21.42 -18.06 13.78
CA ALA A 18 20.86 -19.26 14.41
C ALA A 18 21.79 -20.46 14.17
N HIS A 19 22.62 -20.80 15.16
CA HIS A 19 23.38 -22.05 15.13
C HIS A 19 22.57 -23.16 15.81
N PRO A 20 22.40 -24.36 15.21
CA PRO A 20 21.72 -25.49 15.83
C PRO A 20 22.30 -25.89 17.20
N GLU A 21 23.60 -25.71 17.40
CA GLU A 21 24.29 -26.00 18.67
C GLU A 21 23.94 -24.99 19.79
N ALA A 22 23.62 -23.74 19.42
CA ALA A 22 23.24 -22.71 20.39
C ALA A 22 21.85 -22.97 21.00
N ASP A 23 20.92 -23.53 20.23
CA ASP A 23 19.56 -23.82 20.70
C ASP A 23 19.55 -24.89 21.81
N SER A 24 20.36 -25.93 21.71
CA SER A 24 20.49 -26.98 22.75
C SER A 24 21.13 -26.46 24.03
N ALA A 25 22.13 -25.56 23.91
CA ALA A 25 22.77 -24.94 25.06
C ALA A 25 21.85 -23.95 25.77
N ALA A 26 21.09 -23.14 25.00
CA ALA A 26 20.10 -22.23 25.54
C ALA A 26 18.99 -22.98 26.30
N PHE A 27 18.51 -24.08 25.75
CA PHE A 27 17.53 -24.95 26.39
C PHE A 27 18.04 -25.51 27.73
N ALA A 28 19.30 -25.98 27.74
CA ALA A 28 19.95 -26.46 28.97
C ALA A 28 20.08 -25.36 30.04
N ARG A 29 20.38 -24.12 29.63
CA ARG A 29 20.46 -22.97 30.56
C ARG A 29 19.11 -22.62 31.18
N VAL A 30 18.02 -22.62 30.40
CA VAL A 30 16.69 -22.41 30.94
C VAL A 30 16.35 -23.49 31.98
N ARG A 31 16.60 -24.77 31.68
CA ARG A 31 16.38 -25.87 32.64
C ARG A 31 17.20 -25.68 33.92
N ALA A 32 18.48 -25.34 33.80
CA ALA A 32 19.33 -25.11 34.98
C ALA A 32 18.79 -23.95 35.84
N ARG A 33 18.24 -22.90 35.22
CA ARG A 33 17.58 -21.80 35.95
C ARG A 33 16.31 -22.30 36.64
N MET A 34 15.48 -23.09 35.97
CA MET A 34 14.29 -23.69 36.59
C MET A 34 14.67 -24.61 37.77
N ASP A 35 15.70 -25.45 37.62
CA ASP A 35 16.19 -26.33 38.68
C ASP A 35 16.70 -25.55 39.92
N SER A 36 17.30 -24.38 39.68
CA SER A 36 17.73 -23.49 40.78
C SER A 36 16.54 -22.92 41.54
N ILE A 37 15.50 -22.48 40.85
CA ILE A 37 14.26 -21.93 41.49
C ILE A 37 13.50 -23.04 42.23
N ARG A 38 13.47 -24.24 41.66
CA ARG A 38 12.77 -25.42 42.26
C ARG A 38 13.27 -25.78 43.64
N GLN A 39 14.50 -25.39 44.01
CA GLN A 39 15.02 -25.60 45.35
C GLN A 39 14.25 -24.82 46.45
N TYR A 40 13.54 -23.75 46.06
CA TYR A 40 12.85 -22.86 46.99
C TYR A 40 11.33 -22.89 46.82
N ARG A 41 10.83 -23.09 45.61
CA ARG A 41 9.41 -23.17 45.30
C ARG A 41 9.18 -23.82 43.93
N PRO A 42 7.96 -24.31 43.65
CA PRO A 42 7.63 -24.76 42.30
C PRO A 42 7.84 -23.65 41.26
N THR A 43 8.32 -24.00 40.09
CA THR A 43 8.48 -23.09 38.95
C THR A 43 7.18 -22.90 38.21
N VAL A 44 6.89 -21.66 37.78
CA VAL A 44 5.66 -21.28 37.08
C VAL A 44 5.97 -20.85 35.66
N ALA A 45 5.33 -21.47 34.69
CA ALA A 45 5.36 -21.01 33.29
C ALA A 45 4.00 -20.44 32.90
N LEU A 46 4.05 -19.36 32.11
CA LEU A 46 2.90 -18.81 31.43
C LEU A 46 2.99 -19.19 29.94
N VAL A 47 1.93 -19.82 29.43
CA VAL A 47 1.85 -20.27 28.03
C VAL A 47 0.71 -19.59 27.32
N LEU A 48 1.03 -18.89 26.22
CA LEU A 48 0.11 -18.07 25.46
C LEU A 48 -0.10 -18.64 24.05
N ALA A 49 -1.34 -19.04 23.75
CA ALA A 49 -1.68 -19.62 22.46
C ALA A 49 -1.71 -18.59 21.33
N GLY A 50 -1.56 -19.04 20.08
CA GLY A 50 -1.80 -18.23 18.90
C GLY A 50 -3.29 -17.99 18.66
N GLY A 51 -3.65 -16.78 18.19
CA GLY A 51 -5.07 -16.44 17.95
C GLY A 51 -5.30 -15.20 17.08
N GLY A 52 -4.25 -14.60 16.51
CA GLY A 52 -4.35 -13.30 15.81
C GLY A 52 -4.85 -12.22 16.78
N ALA A 53 -5.78 -11.36 16.35
CA ALA A 53 -6.34 -10.28 17.18
C ALA A 53 -6.87 -10.79 18.52
N ARG A 54 -7.51 -11.96 18.56
CA ARG A 54 -8.03 -12.57 19.80
C ARG A 54 -6.96 -12.84 20.85
N GLY A 55 -5.70 -13.02 20.41
CA GLY A 55 -4.57 -13.22 21.33
C GLY A 55 -4.28 -12.01 22.23
N LEU A 56 -4.84 -10.83 21.95
CA LEU A 56 -4.74 -9.67 22.84
C LEU A 56 -5.42 -9.92 24.19
N ALA A 57 -6.37 -10.86 24.28
CA ALA A 57 -7.03 -11.27 25.54
C ALA A 57 -6.05 -11.83 26.58
N HIS A 58 -4.88 -12.34 26.15
CA HIS A 58 -3.84 -12.79 27.07
C HIS A 58 -3.39 -11.72 28.07
N LEU A 59 -3.53 -10.43 27.72
CA LEU A 59 -3.21 -9.33 28.64
C LEU A 59 -4.07 -9.37 29.91
N GLY A 60 -5.32 -9.86 29.82
CA GLY A 60 -6.16 -10.06 30.99
C GLY A 60 -5.60 -11.08 31.99
N VAL A 61 -5.01 -12.15 31.48
CA VAL A 61 -4.35 -13.17 32.34
C VAL A 61 -3.07 -12.60 32.95
N ILE A 62 -2.24 -11.89 32.14
CA ILE A 62 -1.02 -11.23 32.65
C ILE A 62 -1.38 -10.24 33.77
N ARG A 63 -2.47 -9.46 33.59
CA ARG A 63 -2.98 -8.53 34.60
C ARG A 63 -3.30 -9.21 35.91
N LEU A 64 -4.06 -10.31 35.88
CA LEU A 64 -4.44 -11.03 37.08
C LEU A 64 -3.24 -11.67 37.79
N ILE A 65 -2.27 -12.20 37.04
CA ILE A 65 -0.99 -12.70 37.54
C ILE A 65 -0.25 -11.62 38.33
N GLU A 66 -0.12 -10.42 37.76
CA GLU A 66 0.55 -9.28 38.41
C GLU A 66 -0.22 -8.77 39.61
N GLU A 67 -1.55 -8.64 39.55
CA GLU A 67 -2.40 -8.23 40.68
C GLU A 67 -2.26 -9.15 41.90
N LEU A 68 -2.11 -10.44 41.64
CA LEU A 68 -1.95 -11.44 42.68
C LEU A 68 -0.49 -11.70 43.09
N GLY A 69 0.46 -11.08 42.37
CA GLY A 69 1.89 -11.24 42.63
C GLY A 69 2.43 -12.63 42.37
N ILE A 70 1.86 -13.36 41.43
CA ILE A 70 2.33 -14.69 41.03
C ILE A 70 3.64 -14.57 40.26
N PRO A 71 4.72 -15.21 40.71
CA PRO A 71 5.99 -15.19 39.96
C PRO A 71 5.86 -16.01 38.68
N VAL A 72 6.33 -15.45 37.57
CA VAL A 72 6.45 -16.14 36.29
C VAL A 72 7.94 -16.37 35.97
N ASP A 73 8.34 -17.62 35.87
CA ASP A 73 9.74 -18.05 35.69
C ASP A 73 10.09 -18.33 34.22
N LEU A 74 9.07 -18.59 33.41
CA LEU A 74 9.21 -18.90 31.99
C LEU A 74 7.95 -18.43 31.26
N VAL A 75 8.12 -17.85 30.10
CA VAL A 75 7.01 -17.55 29.18
C VAL A 75 7.23 -18.25 27.87
N THR A 76 6.21 -18.94 27.36
CA THR A 76 6.23 -19.53 26.02
C THR A 76 4.99 -19.10 25.23
N GLY A 77 5.09 -19.02 23.92
CA GLY A 77 3.93 -18.67 23.12
C GLY A 77 4.09 -18.91 21.63
N THR A 78 2.98 -18.79 20.93
CA THR A 78 2.90 -18.93 19.47
C THR A 78 2.14 -17.75 18.89
N SER A 79 2.55 -17.26 17.73
CA SER A 79 1.86 -16.18 16.99
C SER A 79 1.66 -14.93 17.88
N MET A 80 0.46 -14.37 17.98
CA MET A 80 0.19 -13.23 18.86
C MET A 80 0.57 -13.53 20.34
N GLY A 81 0.31 -14.75 20.81
CA GLY A 81 0.77 -15.17 22.13
C GLY A 81 2.29 -15.17 22.25
N GLY A 82 3.02 -15.55 21.19
CA GLY A 82 4.48 -15.48 21.13
C GLY A 82 5.01 -14.05 21.14
N MET A 83 4.33 -13.12 20.49
CA MET A 83 4.68 -11.69 20.49
C MET A 83 4.48 -11.08 21.89
N LEU A 84 3.33 -11.28 22.52
CA LEU A 84 3.05 -10.76 23.86
C LEU A 84 3.98 -11.39 24.91
N ALA A 85 4.23 -12.71 24.79
CA ALA A 85 5.21 -13.41 25.62
C ALA A 85 6.61 -12.82 25.49
N GLY A 86 7.02 -12.51 24.25
CA GLY A 86 8.30 -11.87 23.95
C GLY A 86 8.41 -10.49 24.60
N PHE A 87 7.42 -9.65 24.48
CA PHE A 87 7.44 -8.33 25.14
C PHE A 87 7.40 -8.44 26.67
N TYR A 88 6.57 -9.33 27.21
CA TYR A 88 6.54 -9.57 28.64
C TYR A 88 7.88 -10.08 29.18
N SER A 89 8.57 -10.93 28.41
CA SER A 89 9.90 -11.45 28.77
C SER A 89 11.00 -10.36 28.81
N LEU A 90 10.81 -9.25 28.07
CA LEU A 90 11.70 -8.07 28.08
C LEU A 90 11.52 -7.17 29.34
N GLY A 91 10.62 -7.55 30.25
CA GLY A 91 10.39 -6.83 31.51
C GLY A 91 9.24 -5.82 31.47
N TYR A 92 8.48 -5.73 30.39
CA TYR A 92 7.29 -4.88 30.34
C TYR A 92 6.21 -5.39 31.29
N SER A 93 5.66 -4.53 32.13
CA SER A 93 4.48 -4.85 32.96
C SER A 93 3.21 -4.90 32.12
N HIS A 94 2.15 -5.50 32.67
CA HIS A 94 0.80 -5.45 32.07
C HIS A 94 0.41 -4.03 31.65
N ALA A 95 0.58 -3.05 32.56
CA ALA A 95 0.18 -1.66 32.30
C ALA A 95 0.93 -1.05 31.09
N GLN A 96 2.21 -1.38 30.93
CA GLN A 96 3.02 -0.93 29.78
C GLN A 96 2.59 -1.64 28.48
N LEU A 97 2.28 -2.94 28.55
CA LEU A 97 1.79 -3.71 27.40
C LEU A 97 0.39 -3.27 26.97
N ASP A 98 -0.52 -3.02 27.92
CA ASP A 98 -1.87 -2.50 27.63
C ASP A 98 -1.79 -1.13 26.97
N SER A 99 -0.96 -0.22 27.51
CA SER A 99 -0.70 1.08 26.89
C SER A 99 -0.11 0.97 25.49
N LEU A 100 0.85 0.06 25.29
CA LEU A 100 1.44 -0.19 23.97
C LEU A 100 0.38 -0.69 22.99
N VAL A 101 -0.38 -1.71 23.34
CA VAL A 101 -1.40 -2.31 22.47
C VAL A 101 -2.48 -1.31 22.07
N ARG A 102 -2.93 -0.45 23.01
CA ARG A 102 -3.92 0.61 22.74
C ARG A 102 -3.36 1.76 21.91
N SER A 103 -2.05 1.99 21.96
CA SER A 103 -1.38 3.05 21.17
C SER A 103 -1.11 2.66 19.72
N ILE A 104 -1.16 1.38 19.39
CA ILE A 104 -0.90 0.87 18.04
C ILE A 104 -2.09 1.15 17.12
N ASP A 105 -1.83 1.76 15.97
CA ASP A 105 -2.73 1.75 14.81
C ASP A 105 -2.63 0.37 14.13
N TRP A 106 -3.44 -0.58 14.61
CA TRP A 106 -3.40 -1.96 14.14
C TRP A 106 -3.62 -2.13 12.64
N PRO A 107 -4.57 -1.43 11.98
CA PRO A 107 -4.70 -1.45 10.53
C PRO A 107 -3.42 -1.06 9.78
N VAL A 108 -2.69 -0.07 10.27
CA VAL A 108 -1.39 0.34 9.70
C VAL A 108 -0.32 -0.70 10.04
N MET A 109 -0.25 -1.15 11.29
CA MET A 109 0.72 -2.16 11.75
C MET A 109 0.61 -3.48 10.99
N MET A 110 -0.62 -3.92 10.71
CA MET A 110 -0.91 -5.12 9.92
C MET A 110 -0.82 -4.90 8.42
N SER A 111 -0.12 -3.85 7.98
CA SER A 111 0.14 -3.53 6.59
C SER A 111 1.59 -3.11 6.40
N ASP A 112 2.04 -2.98 5.14
CA ASP A 112 3.32 -2.36 4.79
C ASP A 112 3.14 -0.90 4.34
N ARG A 113 2.05 -0.26 4.77
CA ARG A 113 1.76 1.14 4.43
C ARG A 113 2.60 2.08 5.27
N ILE A 114 3.09 3.10 4.61
CA ILE A 114 3.67 4.28 5.25
C ILE A 114 2.74 5.48 5.02
N PRO A 115 2.82 6.53 5.84
CA PRO A 115 2.04 7.74 5.62
C PRO A 115 2.29 8.32 4.22
N ASP A 116 1.25 8.70 3.51
CA ASP A 116 1.33 9.22 2.14
C ASP A 116 2.20 10.48 2.02
N ALA A 117 2.40 11.19 3.13
CA ALA A 117 3.31 12.33 3.21
C ALA A 117 4.76 11.98 2.83
N TYR A 118 5.18 10.74 2.97
CA TYR A 118 6.53 10.27 2.65
C TYR A 118 6.62 9.55 1.30
N VAL A 119 5.49 9.09 0.76
CA VAL A 119 5.44 8.43 -0.55
C VAL A 119 5.67 9.46 -1.66
N THR A 120 6.58 9.20 -2.58
CA THR A 120 6.78 10.11 -3.72
C THR A 120 5.48 10.29 -4.50
N TYR A 121 5.23 11.50 -4.98
CA TYR A 121 4.00 11.85 -5.71
C TYR A 121 3.70 10.87 -6.86
N ARG A 122 4.71 10.51 -7.65
CA ARG A 122 4.57 9.55 -8.76
C ARG A 122 4.06 8.18 -8.28
N LEU A 123 4.64 7.65 -7.19
CA LEU A 123 4.25 6.34 -6.67
C LEU A 123 2.84 6.35 -6.07
N ARG A 124 2.46 7.45 -5.40
CA ARG A 124 1.11 7.62 -4.86
C ARG A 124 0.07 7.63 -5.98
N LYS A 125 0.26 8.43 -7.02
CA LYS A 125 -0.64 8.49 -8.17
C LYS A 125 -0.71 7.18 -8.95
N TYR A 126 0.39 6.46 -9.06
CA TYR A 126 0.39 5.12 -9.63
C TYR A 126 -0.47 4.13 -8.82
N ARG A 127 -0.41 4.21 -7.47
CA ARG A 127 -1.22 3.35 -6.59
C ARG A 127 -2.72 3.62 -6.70
N GLU A 128 -3.12 4.84 -7.00
CA GLU A 128 -4.52 5.25 -7.13
C GLU A 128 -5.17 4.80 -8.45
N ARG A 129 -4.39 4.43 -9.47
CA ARG A 129 -4.88 4.09 -10.82
C ARG A 129 -5.12 2.61 -11.06
N PHE A 130 -4.45 1.72 -10.34
CA PHE A 130 -4.45 0.30 -10.66
C PHE A 130 -4.96 -0.57 -9.53
N ALA A 131 -5.87 -1.51 -9.86
CA ALA A 131 -6.45 -2.45 -8.93
C ALA A 131 -5.45 -3.54 -8.51
N VAL A 132 -4.68 -4.05 -9.46
CA VAL A 132 -3.70 -5.13 -9.26
C VAL A 132 -2.35 -4.64 -9.74
N ARG A 133 -1.33 -4.86 -8.90
CA ARG A 133 0.07 -4.53 -9.22
C ARG A 133 0.94 -5.73 -8.91
N VAL A 134 1.77 -6.09 -9.87
CA VAL A 134 2.67 -7.23 -9.79
C VAL A 134 4.08 -6.73 -10.06
N PRO A 135 4.90 -6.56 -9.02
CA PRO A 135 6.32 -6.31 -9.21
C PRO A 135 6.99 -7.59 -9.70
N PHE A 136 7.97 -7.48 -10.60
CA PHE A 136 8.72 -8.62 -11.12
C PHE A 136 10.19 -8.27 -11.41
N HIS A 137 11.03 -9.30 -11.55
CA HIS A 137 12.42 -9.16 -11.96
C HIS A 137 12.78 -10.25 -12.96
N TYR A 138 13.78 -9.97 -13.76
CA TYR A 138 14.47 -10.99 -14.53
C TYR A 138 15.72 -11.40 -13.76
N ASP A 139 15.96 -12.68 -13.60
CA ASP A 139 17.23 -13.17 -13.09
C ASP A 139 18.36 -12.82 -14.07
N ASP A 140 19.38 -12.12 -13.59
CA ASP A 140 20.49 -11.56 -14.38
C ASP A 140 21.51 -12.64 -14.83
N ASN A 141 21.15 -13.89 -14.86
CA ASN A 141 22.03 -14.96 -15.32
C ASN A 141 21.88 -15.17 -16.84
N ASP A 142 23.00 -15.39 -17.52
CA ASP A 142 23.18 -15.72 -18.94
C ASP A 142 22.24 -16.81 -19.50
N LEU A 143 21.30 -17.25 -18.70
CA LEU A 143 20.27 -18.24 -19.01
C LEU A 143 19.12 -17.70 -19.87
N ILE A 144 18.96 -16.37 -19.99
CA ILE A 144 17.75 -15.79 -20.64
C ILE A 144 17.76 -16.10 -22.14
N ASP A 145 18.90 -15.95 -22.80
CA ASP A 145 18.97 -16.23 -24.24
C ASP A 145 18.89 -17.73 -24.55
N LYS A 146 19.44 -18.57 -23.68
CA LYS A 146 19.35 -20.02 -23.81
C LYS A 146 17.94 -20.52 -23.50
N LYS A 147 17.34 -20.06 -22.41
CA LYS A 147 15.95 -20.40 -22.05
C LYS A 147 14.90 -19.83 -23.01
N ARG A 148 15.13 -18.65 -23.59
CA ARG A 148 14.22 -18.07 -24.58
C ARG A 148 14.18 -18.93 -25.84
N ASN A 149 15.31 -19.41 -26.30
CA ASN A 149 15.39 -20.29 -27.46
C ASN A 149 14.83 -21.69 -27.15
N GLU A 150 15.12 -22.27 -25.96
CA GLU A 150 14.53 -23.50 -25.49
C GLU A 150 13.01 -23.41 -25.29
N LEU A 151 12.52 -22.27 -24.82
CA LEU A 151 11.07 -22.01 -24.61
C LEU A 151 10.35 -21.82 -25.97
N ALA A 152 10.96 -21.12 -26.90
CA ALA A 152 10.42 -20.99 -28.26
C ALA A 152 10.32 -22.35 -28.94
N ASP A 153 11.36 -23.16 -28.83
CA ASP A 153 11.39 -24.54 -29.33
C ASP A 153 10.38 -25.47 -28.64
N GLN A 154 10.14 -25.28 -27.34
CA GLN A 154 9.13 -26.03 -26.58
C GLN A 154 7.71 -25.60 -26.91
N ILE A 155 7.45 -24.30 -27.05
CA ILE A 155 6.14 -23.79 -27.49
C ILE A 155 5.82 -24.30 -28.90
N GLU A 156 6.80 -24.33 -29.79
CA GLU A 156 6.64 -24.85 -31.15
C GLU A 156 6.40 -26.37 -31.16
N ARG A 157 7.08 -27.14 -30.31
CA ARG A 157 6.85 -28.59 -30.11
C ARG A 157 5.50 -28.85 -29.47
N LEU A 158 5.10 -28.11 -28.44
CA LEU A 158 3.82 -28.28 -27.76
C LEU A 158 2.62 -27.85 -28.64
N ALA A 159 2.83 -26.88 -29.51
CA ALA A 159 1.83 -26.49 -30.52
C ALA A 159 1.64 -27.58 -31.59
N ASN A 160 2.69 -28.40 -31.85
CA ASN A 160 2.69 -29.47 -32.85
C ASN A 160 2.34 -30.85 -32.26
N GLU A 161 2.46 -31.04 -30.94
CA GLU A 161 2.11 -32.31 -30.27
C GLU A 161 0.82 -32.16 -29.44
N HIS A 162 -0.30 -32.44 -30.09
CA HIS A 162 -1.57 -32.93 -29.53
C HIS A 162 -2.04 -32.49 -28.14
N GLY A 163 -2.90 -31.50 -28.06
CA GLY A 163 -4.04 -31.56 -27.15
C GLY A 163 -3.83 -31.23 -25.66
N THR A 164 -2.73 -30.63 -25.26
CA THR A 164 -2.60 -30.04 -23.90
C THR A 164 -3.28 -28.67 -23.84
N SER A 165 -4.03 -28.43 -22.75
CA SER A 165 -4.75 -27.18 -22.60
C SER A 165 -3.78 -25.98 -22.59
N THR A 166 -4.20 -24.89 -23.22
CA THR A 166 -3.44 -23.62 -23.24
C THR A 166 -3.09 -23.14 -21.81
N SER A 167 -3.82 -23.59 -20.79
CA SER A 167 -3.54 -23.28 -19.38
C SER A 167 -2.29 -23.97 -18.84
N ASP A 168 -2.03 -25.22 -19.23
CA ASP A 168 -0.87 -25.99 -18.74
C ASP A 168 0.41 -25.51 -19.44
N ALA A 169 0.32 -25.15 -20.72
CA ALA A 169 1.43 -24.54 -21.46
C ALA A 169 1.78 -23.16 -20.91
N LEU A 170 0.79 -22.33 -20.54
CA LEU A 170 0.98 -21.02 -19.91
C LEU A 170 1.56 -21.16 -18.50
N GLN A 171 1.10 -22.13 -17.72
CA GLN A 171 1.61 -22.39 -16.36
C GLN A 171 3.08 -22.86 -16.37
N ASN A 172 3.44 -23.72 -17.34
CA ASN A 172 4.82 -24.13 -17.55
C ASN A 172 5.71 -22.98 -18.07
N ALA A 173 5.19 -22.13 -18.95
CA ALA A 173 5.89 -20.93 -19.42
C ALA A 173 6.14 -19.92 -18.29
N ILE A 174 5.16 -19.67 -17.43
CA ILE A 174 5.28 -18.77 -16.28
C ILE A 174 6.30 -19.30 -15.27
N SER A 175 6.30 -20.62 -14.99
CA SER A 175 7.26 -21.23 -14.07
C SER A 175 8.69 -21.22 -14.60
N GLN A 176 8.87 -21.31 -15.93
CA GLN A 176 10.18 -21.27 -16.59
C GLN A 176 10.72 -19.84 -16.77
N MET A 177 9.84 -18.81 -16.78
CA MET A 177 10.28 -17.42 -16.85
C MET A 177 10.91 -16.90 -15.54
N GLY A 178 10.99 -17.71 -14.49
CA GLY A 178 11.55 -17.29 -13.21
C GLY A 178 10.70 -16.19 -12.52
N ILE A 179 9.43 -16.02 -12.90
CA ILE A 179 8.51 -15.12 -12.22
C ILE A 179 8.12 -15.77 -10.91
N GLY A 180 8.91 -15.52 -9.86
CA GLY A 180 8.62 -15.95 -8.50
C GLY A 180 7.38 -15.23 -7.98
N MET A 181 6.28 -15.95 -7.73
CA MET A 181 5.21 -15.41 -6.92
C MET A 181 5.69 -15.23 -5.48
N PRO A 182 5.39 -14.11 -4.82
CA PRO A 182 5.75 -13.91 -3.43
C PRO A 182 5.03 -14.95 -2.54
N ASP A 183 5.71 -15.45 -1.53
CA ASP A 183 5.21 -16.41 -0.55
C ASP A 183 4.21 -15.78 0.46
N GLY A 184 4.00 -14.47 0.38
CA GLY A 184 3.03 -13.70 1.14
C GLY A 184 2.81 -12.32 0.52
N MET A 185 1.70 -11.69 0.88
CA MET A 185 1.34 -10.37 0.35
C MET A 185 2.14 -9.23 1.00
N LEU A 186 2.48 -9.36 2.29
CA LEU A 186 3.10 -8.32 3.11
C LEU A 186 4.46 -8.74 3.65
N PHE A 187 5.40 -7.82 3.65
CA PHE A 187 6.72 -8.03 4.30
C PHE A 187 6.63 -7.98 5.82
N GLY A 188 5.60 -7.29 6.37
CA GLY A 188 5.46 -7.04 7.79
C GLY A 188 6.46 -5.99 8.30
N ILE A 189 6.72 -4.96 7.51
CA ILE A 189 7.66 -3.89 7.79
C ILE A 189 7.29 -3.19 9.10
N ASN A 190 6.04 -2.77 9.23
CA ASN A 190 5.57 -2.02 10.40
C ASN A 190 5.64 -2.84 11.68
N ILE A 191 5.32 -4.14 11.62
CA ILE A 191 5.48 -5.05 12.74
C ILE A 191 6.95 -5.17 13.13
N ARG A 192 7.85 -5.42 12.16
CA ARG A 192 9.29 -5.54 12.42
C ARG A 192 9.84 -4.27 13.08
N ASN A 193 9.48 -3.12 12.56
CA ASN A 193 9.92 -1.83 13.09
C ASN A 193 9.35 -1.56 14.48
N THR A 194 8.10 -1.93 14.75
CA THR A 194 7.51 -1.84 16.09
C THR A 194 8.27 -2.74 17.06
N ILE A 195 8.57 -3.98 16.70
CA ILE A 195 9.38 -4.87 17.55
C ILE A 195 10.74 -4.23 17.83
N SER A 196 11.44 -3.73 16.81
CA SER A 196 12.73 -3.05 16.97
C SER A 196 12.62 -1.82 17.89
N SER A 197 11.51 -1.08 17.85
CA SER A 197 11.30 0.12 18.68
C SER A 197 11.10 -0.17 20.17
N VAL A 198 10.60 -1.34 20.51
CA VAL A 198 10.31 -1.73 21.92
C VAL A 198 11.31 -2.72 22.50
N SER A 199 12.30 -3.16 21.74
CA SER A 199 13.30 -4.14 22.18
C SER A 199 14.72 -3.57 22.26
N VAL A 200 14.86 -2.25 22.32
CA VAL A 200 16.20 -1.63 22.40
C VAL A 200 16.89 -1.97 23.74
N GLY A 201 18.14 -2.36 23.64
CA GLY A 201 18.90 -2.98 24.72
C GLY A 201 18.98 -4.53 24.62
N TYR A 202 18.12 -5.14 23.79
CA TYR A 202 18.04 -6.58 23.51
C TYR A 202 18.07 -6.92 22.01
N GLN A 203 18.62 -6.05 21.22
CA GLN A 203 18.65 -6.14 19.74
C GLN A 203 19.63 -7.17 19.19
N ASP A 204 20.70 -7.46 19.94
CA ASP A 204 21.72 -8.40 19.51
C ASP A 204 21.25 -9.85 19.66
N SER A 205 21.96 -10.78 19.02
CA SER A 205 21.70 -12.20 19.20
C SER A 205 22.05 -12.63 20.62
N LEU A 206 21.09 -13.19 21.34
CA LEU A 206 21.23 -13.55 22.75
C LEU A 206 20.61 -14.89 23.07
N CYS A 207 20.96 -15.44 24.26
CA CYS A 207 20.27 -16.57 24.83
C CYS A 207 19.02 -16.10 25.56
N PHE A 208 17.85 -16.61 25.21
CA PHE A 208 16.58 -16.18 25.82
C PHE A 208 16.40 -16.62 27.28
N ALA A 209 17.30 -17.49 27.76
CA ALA A 209 17.42 -17.78 29.19
C ALA A 209 17.92 -16.59 30.03
N ASP A 210 18.60 -15.62 29.38
CA ASP A 210 19.21 -14.46 30.04
C ASP A 210 18.26 -13.26 30.08
N LEU A 211 17.09 -13.33 29.43
CA LEU A 211 16.06 -12.32 29.53
C LEU A 211 15.54 -12.16 30.97
N PRO A 212 14.96 -11.00 31.33
CA PRO A 212 14.31 -10.82 32.62
C PRO A 212 13.40 -11.98 33.01
N ILE A 213 12.54 -12.41 32.09
CA ILE A 213 11.84 -13.70 32.18
C ILE A 213 12.31 -14.56 31.00
N PRO A 214 12.81 -15.77 31.20
CA PRO A 214 13.14 -16.73 30.17
C PRO A 214 12.00 -16.90 29.17
N TYR A 215 12.35 -16.94 27.89
CA TYR A 215 11.37 -16.92 26.80
C TYR A 215 11.64 -18.03 25.79
N ALA A 216 10.56 -18.56 25.22
CA ALA A 216 10.61 -19.35 23.99
C ALA A 216 9.36 -19.12 23.14
N CYS A 217 9.50 -19.14 21.83
CA CYS A 217 8.35 -19.12 20.93
C CYS A 217 8.49 -20.14 19.79
N VAL A 218 7.37 -20.42 19.16
CA VAL A 218 7.28 -21.43 18.11
C VAL A 218 7.11 -20.77 16.76
N ALA A 219 7.92 -21.16 15.79
CA ALA A 219 7.71 -20.97 14.36
C ALA A 219 7.58 -22.32 13.67
N THR A 220 7.21 -22.34 12.40
CA THR A 220 7.19 -23.55 11.56
C THR A 220 8.28 -23.44 10.51
N ASP A 221 9.23 -24.36 10.52
CA ASP A 221 10.21 -24.49 9.44
C ASP A 221 9.58 -25.28 8.30
N MET A 222 9.30 -24.57 7.20
CA MET A 222 8.67 -25.17 6.02
C MET A 222 9.62 -26.06 5.22
N ALA A 223 10.91 -25.77 5.27
CA ALA A 223 11.91 -26.58 4.55
C ALA A 223 12.10 -27.96 5.23
N ALA A 224 12.16 -27.98 6.56
CA ALA A 224 12.31 -29.21 7.33
C ALA A 224 10.98 -29.85 7.75
N ILE A 225 9.84 -29.18 7.52
CA ILE A 225 8.48 -29.63 7.87
C ILE A 225 8.33 -29.92 9.38
N ARG A 226 8.96 -29.12 10.24
CA ARG A 226 9.00 -29.31 11.69
C ARG A 226 8.75 -27.99 12.43
N PRO A 227 8.37 -28.03 13.73
CA PRO A 227 8.39 -26.83 14.58
C PRO A 227 9.84 -26.34 14.76
N LYS A 228 10.04 -25.03 14.75
CA LYS A 228 11.24 -24.34 15.19
C LYS A 228 10.95 -23.71 16.54
N TYR A 229 11.68 -24.14 17.58
CA TYR A 229 11.61 -23.55 18.91
C TYR A 229 12.73 -22.53 19.07
N TRP A 230 12.36 -21.26 19.18
CA TRP A 230 13.30 -20.19 19.43
C TRP A 230 13.59 -20.11 20.94
N THR A 231 14.83 -20.33 21.30
CA THR A 231 15.37 -20.20 22.67
C THR A 231 16.64 -19.35 22.70
N SER A 232 17.10 -18.92 21.53
CA SER A 232 18.25 -18.03 21.35
C SER A 232 18.16 -17.32 20.01
N GLY A 233 18.97 -16.31 19.78
CA GLY A 233 19.05 -15.53 18.54
C GLY A 233 18.50 -14.12 18.69
N SER A 234 18.04 -13.53 17.59
CA SER A 234 17.38 -12.21 17.60
C SER A 234 15.95 -12.35 18.07
N ILE A 235 15.57 -11.58 19.09
CA ILE A 235 14.19 -11.58 19.60
C ILE A 235 13.23 -11.02 18.55
N ALA A 236 13.67 -10.07 17.75
CA ALA A 236 12.88 -9.50 16.66
C ALA A 236 12.59 -10.54 15.57
N ASP A 237 13.56 -11.40 15.25
CA ASP A 237 13.37 -12.46 14.25
C ASP A 237 12.50 -13.59 14.78
N ALA A 238 12.66 -13.93 16.05
CA ALA A 238 11.82 -14.91 16.73
C ALA A 238 10.35 -14.49 16.72
N ILE A 239 10.07 -13.25 17.17
CA ILE A 239 8.70 -12.71 17.18
C ILE A 239 8.18 -12.57 15.75
N ARG A 240 8.98 -12.04 14.79
CA ARG A 240 8.53 -11.86 13.41
C ARG A 240 8.19 -13.18 12.72
N SER A 241 8.95 -14.26 13.02
CA SER A 241 8.69 -15.58 12.43
C SER A 241 7.45 -16.25 13.03
N THR A 242 7.26 -16.14 14.36
CA THR A 242 6.10 -16.76 15.02
C THR A 242 4.76 -16.17 14.58
N ILE A 243 4.73 -14.92 14.10
CA ILE A 243 3.53 -14.22 13.59
C ILE A 243 3.44 -14.20 12.05
N ALA A 244 4.30 -14.93 11.35
CA ALA A 244 4.34 -14.99 9.89
C ALA A 244 3.20 -15.86 9.32
N ILE A 245 1.95 -15.39 9.41
CA ILE A 245 0.76 -16.08 8.91
C ILE A 245 0.93 -16.34 7.40
N PRO A 246 0.87 -17.61 6.93
CA PRO A 246 1.00 -17.97 5.53
C PRO A 246 0.02 -17.18 4.64
N PHE A 247 0.46 -16.83 3.43
CA PHE A 247 -0.25 -16.05 2.43
C PHE A 247 -0.50 -14.57 2.81
N TYR A 248 -0.52 -14.24 4.10
CA TYR A 248 -0.67 -12.86 4.56
C TYR A 248 0.70 -12.18 4.70
N PHE A 249 1.61 -12.78 5.49
CA PHE A 249 2.98 -12.30 5.62
C PHE A 249 3.96 -13.20 4.86
N ARG A 250 5.01 -12.58 4.31
CA ARG A 250 6.15 -13.32 3.75
C ARG A 250 6.86 -14.11 4.83
N ALA A 251 7.33 -15.29 4.45
CA ALA A 251 8.14 -16.15 5.31
C ALA A 251 9.44 -15.43 5.73
N VAL A 252 9.85 -15.66 6.96
CA VAL A 252 11.17 -15.21 7.44
C VAL A 252 12.20 -16.26 7.00
N ARG A 253 13.18 -15.81 6.23
CA ARG A 253 14.18 -16.68 5.60
C ARG A 253 15.57 -16.38 6.12
N GLY A 254 16.36 -17.42 6.42
CA GLY A 254 17.75 -17.30 6.84
C GLY A 254 18.32 -18.63 7.28
N ASN A 255 19.62 -18.76 7.24
CA ASN A 255 20.38 -19.95 7.69
C ASN A 255 19.88 -21.31 7.14
N GLY A 256 19.32 -21.31 5.92
CA GLY A 256 18.73 -22.51 5.31
C GLY A 256 17.30 -22.82 5.80
N GLU A 257 16.70 -22.00 6.65
CA GLU A 257 15.33 -22.14 7.16
C GLU A 257 14.35 -21.22 6.42
N VAL A 258 13.11 -21.67 6.32
CA VAL A 258 11.97 -20.90 5.81
C VAL A 258 10.86 -20.93 6.87
N LEU A 259 10.76 -19.85 7.63
CA LEU A 259 9.96 -19.81 8.86
C LEU A 259 8.63 -19.10 8.63
N LEU A 260 7.57 -19.78 9.03
CA LEU A 260 6.19 -19.29 9.08
C LEU A 260 5.63 -19.42 10.49
N ASP A 261 4.39 -18.93 10.68
CA ASP A 261 3.66 -18.97 11.95
C ASP A 261 3.67 -20.37 12.59
N GLY A 262 3.95 -20.40 13.88
CA GLY A 262 4.07 -21.64 14.63
C GLY A 262 2.76 -22.41 14.82
N GLY A 263 1.61 -21.75 14.61
CA GLY A 263 0.28 -22.35 14.75
C GLY A 263 0.02 -23.54 13.85
N MET A 264 0.77 -23.65 12.75
CA MET A 264 0.72 -24.82 11.86
C MET A 264 1.24 -26.11 12.50
N ARG A 265 2.06 -26.03 13.55
CA ARG A 265 2.71 -27.18 14.18
C ARG A 265 2.42 -27.27 15.67
N ASN A 266 2.54 -26.19 16.42
CA ASN A 266 2.28 -26.14 17.84
C ASN A 266 1.71 -24.77 18.24
N ASN A 267 0.39 -24.65 18.17
CA ASN A 267 -0.31 -23.39 18.48
C ASN A 267 -0.38 -23.07 19.96
N PHE A 268 -0.15 -24.05 20.85
CA PHE A 268 -0.21 -23.89 22.29
C PHE A 268 0.94 -24.67 22.94
N PRO A 269 2.15 -24.07 23.09
CA PRO A 269 3.39 -24.79 23.37
C PRO A 269 3.56 -25.15 24.87
N VAL A 270 2.58 -25.80 25.46
CA VAL A 270 2.59 -26.29 26.84
C VAL A 270 3.60 -27.41 27.04
N ASP A 271 3.74 -28.29 26.05
CA ASP A 271 4.73 -29.35 26.00
C ASP A 271 6.15 -28.79 26.07
N LEU A 272 6.43 -27.72 25.31
CA LEU A 272 7.71 -27.01 25.35
C LEU A 272 8.00 -26.45 26.76
N ALA A 273 7.04 -25.76 27.39
CA ALA A 273 7.21 -25.21 28.72
C ALA A 273 7.49 -26.31 29.75
N ARG A 274 6.82 -27.44 29.64
CA ARG A 274 7.04 -28.62 30.51
C ARG A 274 8.45 -29.20 30.28
N GLU A 275 8.88 -29.35 29.04
CA GLU A 275 10.25 -29.80 28.70
C GLU A 275 11.33 -28.84 29.18
N MET A 276 11.06 -27.53 29.19
CA MET A 276 11.96 -26.51 29.72
C MET A 276 12.03 -26.48 31.24
N GLY A 277 11.23 -27.28 31.92
CA GLY A 277 11.33 -27.55 33.37
C GLY A 277 10.31 -26.82 34.22
N ALA A 278 9.19 -26.40 33.67
CA ALA A 278 8.09 -25.82 34.44
C ALA A 278 7.35 -26.89 35.27
N ASP A 279 7.16 -26.64 36.58
CA ASP A 279 6.38 -27.49 37.45
C ASP A 279 4.88 -27.19 37.36
N ILE A 280 4.53 -25.91 37.25
CA ILE A 280 3.16 -25.41 37.14
C ILE A 280 3.02 -24.62 35.89
N ILE A 281 1.98 -24.86 35.10
CA ILE A 281 1.73 -24.17 33.84
C ILE A 281 0.38 -23.48 33.88
N ILE A 282 0.40 -22.15 33.75
CA ILE A 282 -0.76 -21.33 33.48
C ILE A 282 -0.89 -21.22 31.96
N GLY A 283 -1.95 -21.77 31.41
CA GLY A 283 -2.23 -21.74 29.97
C GLY A 283 -3.36 -20.77 29.64
N SER A 284 -3.15 -19.89 28.68
CA SER A 284 -4.16 -18.96 28.16
C SER A 284 -4.41 -19.27 26.69
N GLU A 285 -5.67 -19.60 26.33
CA GLU A 285 -5.99 -20.06 25.00
C GLU A 285 -7.40 -19.61 24.55
N MET A 286 -7.66 -19.61 23.24
CA MET A 286 -8.92 -19.18 22.61
C MET A 286 -9.33 -20.12 21.47
N SER A 287 -9.13 -21.42 21.65
CA SER A 287 -9.50 -22.41 20.63
C SER A 287 -11.03 -22.48 20.46
N THR A 288 -11.51 -22.19 19.25
CA THR A 288 -12.93 -22.28 18.90
C THR A 288 -13.14 -23.22 17.73
N ARG A 289 -14.19 -24.05 17.79
CA ARG A 289 -14.69 -24.74 16.60
C ARG A 289 -15.58 -23.77 15.83
N ARG A 290 -15.26 -23.52 14.57
CA ARG A 290 -16.06 -22.67 13.70
C ARG A 290 -17.29 -23.43 13.17
N ALA A 291 -18.41 -22.74 13.08
CA ALA A 291 -19.59 -23.25 12.40
C ALA A 291 -19.36 -23.31 10.88
N ILE A 292 -20.07 -24.20 10.19
CA ILE A 292 -19.96 -24.38 8.73
C ILE A 292 -20.27 -23.07 7.98
N ASP A 293 -21.20 -22.29 8.50
CA ASP A 293 -21.66 -21.02 7.92
C ASP A 293 -20.59 -19.89 7.97
N GLU A 294 -19.52 -20.07 8.75
CA GLU A 294 -18.42 -19.11 8.88
C GLU A 294 -17.29 -19.32 7.85
N LEU A 295 -17.36 -20.38 7.05
CA LEU A 295 -16.33 -20.73 6.06
C LEU A 295 -16.70 -20.27 4.65
N ASN A 296 -17.29 -19.08 4.53
CA ASN A 296 -17.86 -18.59 3.28
C ASN A 296 -16.90 -17.78 2.39
N ASN A 297 -15.68 -17.46 2.88
CA ASN A 297 -14.70 -16.73 2.11
C ASN A 297 -13.35 -17.47 2.01
N PRO A 298 -12.57 -17.23 0.93
CA PRO A 298 -11.31 -17.92 0.70
C PRO A 298 -10.27 -17.73 1.82
N VAL A 299 -10.29 -16.58 2.51
CA VAL A 299 -9.34 -16.27 3.59
C VAL A 299 -9.63 -17.15 4.82
N ASP A 300 -10.90 -17.24 5.23
CA ASP A 300 -11.30 -18.10 6.35
C ASP A 300 -11.04 -19.57 6.06
N PHE A 301 -11.21 -20.00 4.80
CA PHE A 301 -10.89 -21.36 4.41
C PHE A 301 -9.39 -21.67 4.53
N VAL A 302 -8.52 -20.74 4.10
CA VAL A 302 -7.07 -20.87 4.24
C VAL A 302 -6.67 -20.91 5.72
N LEU A 303 -7.20 -19.99 6.54
CA LEU A 303 -6.90 -19.95 7.98
C LEU A 303 -7.37 -21.22 8.70
N GLN A 304 -8.52 -21.75 8.32
CA GLN A 304 -9.00 -23.03 8.86
C GLN A 304 -8.14 -24.22 8.43
N THR A 305 -7.62 -24.20 7.19
CA THR A 305 -6.68 -25.23 6.73
C THR A 305 -5.39 -25.18 7.55
N ILE A 306 -4.89 -23.99 7.91
CA ILE A 306 -3.73 -23.81 8.79
C ILE A 306 -4.01 -24.42 10.19
N ASN A 307 -5.19 -24.16 10.76
CA ASN A 307 -5.59 -24.73 12.05
C ASN A 307 -5.64 -26.27 12.00
N LEU A 308 -6.11 -26.83 10.89
CA LEU A 308 -6.15 -28.30 10.72
C LEU A 308 -4.77 -28.94 10.74
N LEU A 309 -3.72 -28.26 10.29
CA LEU A 309 -2.35 -28.78 10.30
C LEU A 309 -1.80 -28.96 11.72
N GLY A 310 -2.21 -28.10 12.67
CA GLY A 310 -1.79 -28.14 14.07
C GLY A 310 -2.76 -28.83 15.03
N ILE A 311 -3.92 -29.31 14.55
CA ILE A 311 -5.03 -29.73 15.41
C ILE A 311 -4.67 -30.86 16.38
N GLN A 312 -3.91 -31.86 15.93
CA GLN A 312 -3.54 -32.99 16.77
C GLN A 312 -2.63 -32.60 17.95
N THR A 313 -1.69 -31.68 17.69
CA THR A 313 -0.83 -31.13 18.74
C THR A 313 -1.65 -30.30 19.70
N LEU A 314 -2.54 -29.43 19.17
CA LEU A 314 -3.41 -28.56 19.97
C LEU A 314 -4.32 -29.39 20.89
N GLU A 315 -5.02 -30.41 20.40
CA GLU A 315 -5.89 -31.28 21.22
C GLU A 315 -5.13 -31.94 22.35
N LYS A 316 -3.87 -32.33 22.14
CA LYS A 316 -3.00 -32.89 23.19
C LYS A 316 -2.60 -31.80 24.22
N THR A 317 -2.13 -30.65 23.73
CA THR A 317 -1.59 -29.61 24.63
C THR A 317 -2.68 -28.88 25.43
N LEU A 318 -3.93 -28.84 24.93
CA LEU A 318 -5.08 -28.29 25.66
C LEU A 318 -5.39 -29.01 27.00
N GLN A 319 -4.90 -30.24 27.17
CA GLN A 319 -5.12 -31.06 28.40
C GLN A 319 -3.94 -30.98 29.38
N MET A 320 -2.88 -30.25 29.06
CA MET A 320 -1.62 -30.27 29.81
C MET A 320 -1.44 -29.15 30.85
N PRO A 321 -2.08 -27.97 30.73
CA PRO A 321 -1.96 -26.90 31.73
C PRO A 321 -2.52 -27.33 33.09
N ASP A 322 -1.88 -26.88 34.18
CA ASP A 322 -2.38 -27.06 35.55
C ASP A 322 -3.52 -26.05 35.84
N LEU A 323 -3.45 -24.86 35.31
CA LEU A 323 -4.50 -23.86 35.30
C LEU A 323 -4.71 -23.38 33.86
N LYS A 324 -5.93 -23.48 33.35
CA LYS A 324 -6.25 -23.10 31.98
C LYS A 324 -7.33 -22.03 31.95
N VAL A 325 -7.04 -20.90 31.34
CA VAL A 325 -8.00 -19.84 30.99
C VAL A 325 -8.38 -19.97 29.53
N HIS A 326 -9.65 -20.23 29.26
CA HIS A 326 -10.23 -20.25 27.92
C HIS A 326 -10.96 -18.95 27.68
N HIS A 327 -10.63 -18.29 26.58
CA HIS A 327 -11.28 -17.03 26.17
C HIS A 327 -12.42 -17.27 25.16
N GLY A 328 -13.63 -16.82 25.53
CA GLY A 328 -14.87 -17.01 24.78
C GLY A 328 -15.05 -16.04 23.61
N LEU A 329 -14.07 -15.91 22.72
CA LEU A 329 -13.97 -14.89 21.66
C LEU A 329 -14.50 -15.36 20.30
N SER A 330 -15.60 -16.13 20.25
CA SER A 330 -16.15 -16.68 19.01
C SER A 330 -16.70 -15.60 18.05
N GLU A 331 -17.13 -14.44 18.55
CA GLU A 331 -17.63 -13.31 17.76
C GLU A 331 -16.52 -12.54 17.01
N PHE A 332 -15.25 -12.73 17.40
CA PHE A 332 -14.10 -12.11 16.77
C PHE A 332 -13.34 -13.10 15.88
N ASN A 333 -12.84 -12.63 14.75
CA ASN A 333 -11.93 -13.42 13.91
C ASN A 333 -10.47 -13.03 14.16
N MET A 334 -9.55 -13.76 13.54
CA MET A 334 -8.10 -13.52 13.68
C MET A 334 -7.65 -12.14 13.19
N MET A 335 -8.45 -11.47 12.34
CA MET A 335 -8.16 -10.17 11.73
C MET A 335 -9.01 -9.03 12.31
N SER A 336 -9.69 -9.22 13.43
CA SER A 336 -10.50 -8.20 14.13
C SER A 336 -9.63 -7.18 14.84
N PHE A 337 -8.83 -6.44 14.08
CA PHE A 337 -7.88 -5.43 14.57
C PHE A 337 -8.43 -3.99 14.53
N ASP A 338 -9.72 -3.78 14.32
CA ASP A 338 -10.32 -2.47 14.50
C ASP A 338 -10.35 -2.07 15.98
N SER A 339 -10.30 -0.75 16.26
CA SER A 339 -10.16 -0.25 17.64
C SER A 339 -11.27 -0.73 18.57
N LYS A 340 -12.51 -0.89 18.06
CA LYS A 340 -13.64 -1.35 18.86
C LYS A 340 -13.50 -2.83 19.22
N SER A 341 -13.08 -3.65 18.26
CA SER A 341 -12.83 -5.08 18.50
C SER A 341 -11.66 -5.28 19.46
N VAL A 342 -10.58 -4.52 19.30
CA VAL A 342 -9.41 -4.58 20.22
C VAL A 342 -9.82 -4.26 21.65
N GLU A 343 -10.56 -3.18 21.88
CA GLU A 343 -11.07 -2.83 23.21
C GLU A 343 -11.93 -3.96 23.82
N ALA A 344 -12.87 -4.48 23.03
CA ALA A 344 -13.76 -5.54 23.50
C ALA A 344 -12.99 -6.85 23.84
N ILE A 345 -11.99 -7.20 23.02
CA ILE A 345 -11.14 -8.38 23.26
C ILE A 345 -10.33 -8.21 24.56
N LEU A 346 -9.77 -7.03 24.81
CA LEU A 346 -9.01 -6.74 26.03
C LEU A 346 -9.90 -6.85 27.29
N ASP A 347 -11.11 -6.28 27.22
CA ASP A 347 -12.07 -6.31 28.32
C ASP A 347 -12.58 -7.74 28.60
N GLU A 348 -12.87 -8.51 27.54
CA GLU A 348 -13.29 -9.91 27.67
C GLU A 348 -12.17 -10.76 28.27
N GLY A 349 -10.93 -10.58 27.75
CA GLY A 349 -9.77 -11.31 28.27
C GLY A 349 -9.56 -11.15 29.78
N TYR A 350 -9.82 -9.97 30.33
CA TYR A 350 -9.73 -9.75 31.76
C TYR A 350 -10.94 -10.34 32.52
N ARG A 351 -12.14 -10.29 31.93
CA ARG A 351 -13.33 -10.95 32.53
C ARG A 351 -13.14 -12.46 32.63
N ASP A 352 -12.71 -13.09 31.55
CA ASP A 352 -12.43 -14.54 31.53
C ASP A 352 -11.36 -14.92 32.57
N ALA A 353 -10.31 -14.10 32.73
CA ALA A 353 -9.31 -14.34 33.77
C ALA A 353 -9.89 -14.23 35.16
N LEU A 354 -10.77 -13.26 35.42
CA LEU A 354 -11.44 -13.09 36.73
C LEU A 354 -12.35 -14.27 37.11
N ASP A 355 -12.95 -14.95 36.14
CA ASP A 355 -13.75 -16.15 36.40
C ASP A 355 -12.94 -17.28 37.05
N HIS A 356 -11.61 -17.28 36.85
CA HIS A 356 -10.65 -18.20 37.46
C HIS A 356 -9.93 -17.64 38.69
N ARG A 357 -10.36 -16.48 39.24
CA ARG A 357 -9.65 -15.77 40.30
C ARG A 357 -9.34 -16.66 41.52
N GLU A 358 -10.27 -17.48 41.96
CA GLU A 358 -10.06 -18.39 43.12
C GLU A 358 -8.94 -19.41 42.86
N GLU A 359 -8.80 -19.88 41.63
CA GLU A 359 -7.76 -20.82 41.22
C GLU A 359 -6.39 -20.14 41.24
N PHE A 360 -6.32 -18.90 40.70
CA PHE A 360 -5.13 -18.08 40.77
C PHE A 360 -4.73 -17.71 42.19
N GLU A 361 -5.67 -17.40 43.08
CA GLU A 361 -5.39 -17.13 44.49
C GLU A 361 -4.83 -18.37 45.22
N LYS A 362 -5.36 -19.57 44.95
CA LYS A 362 -4.80 -20.83 45.42
C LYS A 362 -3.40 -21.08 44.92
N LEU A 363 -3.16 -20.77 43.65
CA LEU A 363 -1.83 -20.87 43.06
C LEU A 363 -0.86 -19.89 43.71
N ALA A 364 -1.24 -18.61 43.88
CA ALA A 364 -0.45 -17.60 44.56
C ALA A 364 -0.06 -18.01 45.98
N ALA A 365 -1.01 -18.68 46.72
CA ALA A 365 -0.73 -19.21 48.03
C ALA A 365 0.27 -20.38 48.03
N LEU A 366 0.28 -21.19 46.96
CA LEU A 366 1.18 -22.33 46.79
C LEU A 366 2.61 -21.91 46.45
N VAL A 367 2.78 -20.96 45.53
CA VAL A 367 4.08 -20.56 44.99
C VAL A 367 4.72 -19.39 45.74
N GLY A 368 3.98 -18.72 46.63
CA GLY A 368 4.38 -17.51 47.32
C GLY A 368 4.19 -16.27 46.44
N ARG A 369 4.10 -15.10 47.08
CA ARG A 369 3.97 -13.82 46.38
C ARG A 369 5.36 -13.26 46.07
N SER A 370 5.56 -12.80 44.87
CA SER A 370 6.70 -11.96 44.51
C SER A 370 6.42 -10.52 44.95
N GLU A 371 7.35 -9.90 45.69
CA GLU A 371 7.23 -8.48 46.04
C GLU A 371 7.44 -7.57 44.81
N THR A 372 8.04 -8.10 43.75
CA THR A 372 8.28 -7.37 42.49
C THR A 372 7.69 -8.16 41.30
N PRO A 373 6.56 -7.71 40.72
CA PRO A 373 5.98 -8.38 39.58
C PRO A 373 6.97 -8.40 38.41
N GLY A 374 7.40 -9.59 37.97
CA GLY A 374 8.01 -9.85 36.67
C GLY A 374 9.42 -9.33 36.43
N VAL A 375 10.02 -8.51 37.28
CA VAL A 375 11.34 -7.91 36.97
C VAL A 375 12.43 -8.48 37.82
N THR A 376 13.30 -9.28 37.30
CA THR A 376 14.55 -9.68 37.96
C THR A 376 15.75 -9.34 37.08
N HIS A 377 16.67 -8.58 37.64
CA HIS A 377 18.13 -8.55 37.42
C HIS A 377 18.72 -7.97 36.12
N HIS A 378 18.03 -7.81 35.04
CA HIS A 378 18.47 -7.07 33.86
C HIS A 378 17.45 -5.99 33.56
N GLY A 379 17.85 -4.78 33.19
CA GLY A 379 16.97 -3.64 32.95
C GLY A 379 15.83 -3.97 31.97
N ILE A 380 14.73 -3.23 32.09
CA ILE A 380 13.64 -3.28 31.12
C ILE A 380 14.16 -2.81 29.75
N ALA A 381 13.73 -3.43 28.66
CA ALA A 381 14.03 -2.95 27.31
C ALA A 381 13.53 -1.50 27.13
N THR A 382 14.30 -0.70 26.41
CA THR A 382 13.91 0.68 26.13
C THR A 382 12.90 0.72 24.97
N ASN A 383 11.79 1.41 25.23
CA ASN A 383 10.80 1.75 24.20
C ASN A 383 11.12 3.17 23.69
N ILE A 384 11.63 3.26 22.47
CA ILE A 384 12.00 4.57 21.88
C ILE A 384 10.80 5.47 21.56
N ALA A 385 9.57 4.98 21.70
CA ALA A 385 8.39 5.84 21.64
C ALA A 385 8.20 6.67 22.95
N GLN A 386 8.79 6.22 24.04
CA GLN A 386 8.71 6.85 25.36
C GLN A 386 10.01 7.56 25.76
N GLU A 387 11.14 6.98 25.37
CA GLU A 387 12.48 7.46 25.75
C GLU A 387 13.40 7.48 24.54
N LYS A 388 14.13 8.57 24.33
CA LYS A 388 15.11 8.68 23.25
C LYS A 388 16.41 7.99 23.63
N VAL A 389 17.07 7.39 22.63
CA VAL A 389 18.36 6.73 22.77
C VAL A 389 19.45 7.47 22.00
N LYS A 390 20.67 7.37 22.47
CA LYS A 390 21.82 7.98 21.81
C LYS A 390 22.33 7.09 20.68
N VAL A 391 22.51 7.69 19.50
CA VAL A 391 22.98 7.02 18.28
C VAL A 391 24.34 7.59 17.89
N SER A 392 25.33 6.74 17.70
CA SER A 392 26.69 7.10 17.28
C SER A 392 26.85 7.26 15.77
N GLY A 393 26.02 6.60 15.00
CA GLY A 393 26.06 6.61 13.54
C GLY A 393 24.86 5.95 12.90
N ILE A 394 24.64 6.26 11.61
CA ILE A 394 23.63 5.65 10.78
C ILE A 394 24.33 4.91 9.64
N SER A 395 23.93 3.67 9.41
CA SER A 395 24.45 2.83 8.34
C SER A 395 23.31 2.14 7.58
N PHE A 396 23.61 1.61 6.39
CA PHE A 396 22.64 0.95 5.53
C PHE A 396 23.19 -0.38 5.07
N THR A 397 22.35 -1.39 5.03
CA THR A 397 22.64 -2.63 4.32
C THR A 397 21.84 -2.69 3.01
N GLY A 398 22.32 -3.47 2.05
CA GLY A 398 21.66 -3.63 0.75
C GLY A 398 21.86 -2.46 -0.24
N LEU A 399 22.64 -1.44 0.11
CA LEU A 399 22.92 -0.28 -0.74
C LEU A 399 24.39 -0.24 -1.17
N ASP A 400 24.65 0.29 -2.37
CA ASP A 400 26.01 0.66 -2.78
C ASP A 400 26.47 1.97 -2.07
N GLU A 401 27.77 2.16 -1.95
CA GLU A 401 28.37 3.30 -1.23
C GLU A 401 27.90 4.67 -1.74
N ARG A 402 27.64 4.78 -3.04
CA ARG A 402 27.16 6.02 -3.66
C ARG A 402 25.75 6.34 -3.21
N SER A 403 24.87 5.35 -3.19
CA SER A 403 23.48 5.48 -2.72
C SER A 403 23.46 5.80 -1.23
N GLN A 404 24.29 5.15 -0.41
CA GLN A 404 24.42 5.43 1.02
C GLN A 404 24.82 6.89 1.26
N LYS A 405 25.86 7.37 0.59
CA LYS A 405 26.33 8.75 0.71
C LYS A 405 25.23 9.76 0.37
N HIS A 406 24.49 9.53 -0.73
CA HIS A 406 23.42 10.43 -1.15
C HIS A 406 22.22 10.44 -0.21
N LEU A 407 21.90 9.30 0.41
CA LEU A 407 20.85 9.27 1.44
C LEU A 407 21.29 10.01 2.69
N LEU A 408 22.52 9.78 3.16
CA LEU A 408 23.06 10.49 4.33
C LEU A 408 23.14 12.01 4.14
N GLU A 409 23.53 12.49 2.95
CA GLU A 409 23.57 13.93 2.63
C GLU A 409 22.15 14.57 2.64
N ARG A 410 21.11 13.78 2.44
CA ARG A 410 19.71 14.26 2.46
C ARG A 410 19.12 14.29 3.87
N PHE A 411 19.62 13.49 4.80
CA PHE A 411 19.11 13.42 6.15
C PHE A 411 19.75 14.47 7.03
N MET A 412 18.93 15.28 7.68
CA MET A 412 19.39 16.11 8.79
C MET A 412 19.60 15.21 10.01
N MET A 413 20.87 14.94 10.33
CA MET A 413 21.23 14.28 11.59
C MET A 413 20.77 15.13 12.75
N GLN A 414 20.29 14.48 13.84
CA GLN A 414 20.00 15.20 15.07
C GLN A 414 21.30 15.73 15.69
N ASP A 415 21.34 17.02 16.00
CA ASP A 415 22.55 17.69 16.53
C ASP A 415 22.98 17.09 17.87
N ASP A 416 22.03 16.61 18.67
CA ASP A 416 22.29 15.98 19.98
C ASP A 416 22.55 14.48 19.91
N GLY A 417 22.38 13.86 18.72
CA GLY A 417 22.50 12.43 18.49
C GLY A 417 21.40 11.60 19.17
N MET A 418 20.32 12.23 19.62
CA MET A 418 19.22 11.57 20.35
C MET A 418 18.06 11.22 19.40
N TYR A 419 17.73 9.95 19.30
CA TYR A 419 16.70 9.43 18.41
C TYR A 419 15.60 8.73 19.20
N GLY A 420 14.37 9.19 19.01
CA GLY A 420 13.15 8.52 19.40
C GLY A 420 12.47 7.88 18.19
N ARG A 421 11.33 7.25 18.43
CA ARG A 421 10.57 6.56 17.39
C ARG A 421 10.24 7.47 16.20
N GLU A 422 9.75 8.67 16.45
CA GLU A 422 9.38 9.62 15.41
C GLU A 422 10.55 9.98 14.49
N GLN A 423 11.73 10.23 15.05
CA GLN A 423 12.92 10.55 14.27
C GLN A 423 13.39 9.36 13.41
N VAL A 424 13.36 8.16 13.97
CA VAL A 424 13.76 6.94 13.25
C VAL A 424 12.75 6.60 12.15
N GLU A 425 11.45 6.63 12.45
CA GLU A 425 10.39 6.35 11.47
C GLU A 425 10.37 7.39 10.36
N ASN A 426 10.59 8.67 10.64
CA ASN A 426 10.72 9.71 9.62
C ASN A 426 11.87 9.42 8.64
N LEU A 427 13.01 8.95 9.12
CA LEU A 427 14.13 8.55 8.26
C LEU A 427 13.75 7.33 7.40
N LEU A 428 13.17 6.31 8.02
CA LEU A 428 12.70 5.11 7.35
C LEU A 428 11.68 5.42 6.25
N ASP A 429 10.69 6.24 6.57
CA ASP A 429 9.63 6.62 5.64
C ASP A 429 10.17 7.39 4.44
N HIS A 430 11.16 8.25 4.65
CA HIS A 430 11.85 8.92 3.55
C HIS A 430 12.60 7.95 2.62
N ILE A 431 13.22 6.91 3.18
CA ILE A 431 13.92 5.90 2.39
C ILE A 431 12.90 5.04 1.61
N TYR A 432 11.92 4.51 2.32
CA TYR A 432 10.90 3.62 1.75
C TYR A 432 9.97 4.34 0.77
N GLY A 433 9.63 5.59 1.06
CA GLY A 433 8.79 6.45 0.21
C GLY A 433 9.39 6.77 -1.16
N THR A 434 10.69 6.54 -1.36
CA THR A 434 11.33 6.62 -2.69
C THR A 434 10.75 5.60 -3.67
N GLY A 435 10.13 4.54 -3.17
CA GLY A 435 9.62 3.41 -3.96
C GLY A 435 10.71 2.51 -4.52
N ALA A 436 11.96 2.70 -4.07
CA ALA A 436 13.12 1.96 -4.56
C ALA A 436 13.30 0.61 -3.87
N PHE A 437 12.67 0.41 -2.74
CA PHE A 437 12.85 -0.75 -1.88
C PHE A 437 11.52 -1.49 -1.69
N GLU A 438 11.60 -2.81 -1.64
CA GLU A 438 10.45 -3.65 -1.27
C GLU A 438 10.21 -3.61 0.23
N SER A 439 11.30 -3.51 0.99
CA SER A 439 11.27 -3.45 2.43
C SER A 439 12.39 -2.56 2.93
N VAL A 440 12.08 -1.71 3.89
CA VAL A 440 13.03 -0.97 4.70
C VAL A 440 12.66 -1.22 6.15
N THR A 441 13.57 -1.83 6.88
CA THR A 441 13.42 -2.04 8.32
C THR A 441 14.63 -1.45 9.02
N TYR A 442 14.52 -1.23 10.32
CA TYR A 442 15.67 -0.77 11.08
C TYR A 442 15.95 -1.66 12.28
N ARG A 443 17.18 -1.63 12.73
CA ARG A 443 17.64 -2.20 13.97
C ARG A 443 18.72 -1.32 14.60
N PHE A 444 18.87 -1.48 15.88
CA PHE A 444 20.03 -0.94 16.58
C PHE A 444 21.11 -2.02 16.65
N GLU A 445 22.36 -1.62 16.73
CA GLU A 445 23.51 -2.50 16.95
C GLU A 445 24.34 -1.93 18.11
N GLY A 446 24.88 -2.82 18.93
CA GLY A 446 25.66 -2.50 20.13
C GLY A 446 24.96 -2.92 21.42
N ALA A 447 25.74 -3.32 22.39
CA ALA A 447 25.22 -3.78 23.70
C ALA A 447 24.80 -2.61 24.61
N GLU A 448 25.37 -1.44 24.44
CA GLU A 448 25.15 -0.23 25.26
C GLU A 448 25.17 1.03 24.40
N GLU A 449 24.57 2.09 24.93
CA GLU A 449 24.64 3.41 24.27
C GLU A 449 26.09 3.99 24.22
N PRO A 450 26.44 4.66 23.13
CA PRO A 450 25.62 5.00 21.98
C PRO A 450 25.51 3.86 20.98
N TYR A 451 24.30 3.60 20.47
CA TYR A 451 24.02 2.54 19.49
C TYR A 451 24.38 2.98 18.06
N ASN A 452 24.56 2.01 17.16
CA ASN A 452 24.55 2.25 15.71
C ASN A 452 23.14 1.95 15.17
N LEU A 453 22.53 2.89 14.43
CA LEU A 453 21.24 2.71 13.79
C LEU A 453 21.44 2.18 12.37
N VAL A 454 20.98 0.99 12.09
CA VAL A 454 21.15 0.31 10.81
C VAL A 454 19.81 0.22 10.09
N PHE A 455 19.73 0.73 8.88
CA PHE A 455 18.58 0.52 7.99
C PHE A 455 18.88 -0.64 7.04
N ASP A 456 18.04 -1.68 7.12
CA ASP A 456 18.09 -2.84 6.24
C ASP A 456 17.20 -2.58 5.03
N CYS A 457 17.85 -2.22 3.91
CA CYS A 457 17.18 -1.87 2.66
C CYS A 457 17.18 -3.08 1.72
N GLN A 458 16.05 -3.74 1.58
CA GLN A 458 15.92 -4.80 0.59
C GLN A 458 15.63 -4.20 -0.78
N LYS A 459 16.48 -4.52 -1.73
CA LYS A 459 16.25 -4.18 -3.13
C LYS A 459 14.96 -4.88 -3.56
N GLY A 460 13.95 -4.11 -3.83
CA GLY A 460 12.74 -4.63 -4.41
C GLY A 460 12.91 -4.92 -5.90
N GLN A 461 11.85 -5.30 -6.57
CA GLN A 461 11.87 -5.63 -7.99
C GLN A 461 11.96 -4.34 -8.82
N VAL A 462 12.73 -4.36 -9.91
CA VAL A 462 13.00 -3.19 -10.73
C VAL A 462 11.87 -2.95 -11.73
N HIS A 463 11.15 -4.02 -12.07
CA HIS A 463 10.07 -4.03 -13.02
C HIS A 463 8.73 -4.13 -12.31
N ASP A 464 7.73 -3.56 -12.90
CA ASP A 464 6.37 -3.62 -12.39
C ASP A 464 5.35 -3.73 -13.53
N ALA A 465 4.28 -4.44 -13.29
CA ALA A 465 3.11 -4.50 -14.14
C ALA A 465 1.87 -4.20 -13.31
N ALA A 466 0.87 -3.58 -13.92
CA ALA A 466 -0.38 -3.32 -13.23
C ALA A 466 -1.57 -3.42 -14.18
N LEU A 467 -2.73 -3.73 -13.63
CA LEU A 467 -3.98 -3.87 -14.35
C LEU A 467 -5.10 -3.17 -13.58
N SER A 468 -6.01 -2.58 -14.34
CA SER A 468 -7.25 -2.01 -13.82
C SER A 468 -8.39 -2.24 -14.81
N ILE A 469 -9.62 -2.28 -14.29
CA ILE A 469 -10.86 -2.29 -15.07
C ILE A 469 -11.74 -1.20 -14.50
N HIS A 470 -12.33 -0.42 -15.38
CA HIS A 470 -13.27 0.64 -15.04
C HIS A 470 -14.52 0.54 -15.90
N ALA A 471 -15.67 0.87 -15.32
CA ALA A 471 -16.91 1.00 -16.06
C ALA A 471 -17.67 2.24 -15.61
N ASP A 472 -18.19 3.00 -16.57
CA ASP A 472 -19.01 4.18 -16.29
C ASP A 472 -20.04 4.46 -17.40
N THR A 473 -20.86 5.45 -17.17
CA THR A 473 -21.92 5.87 -18.09
C THR A 473 -21.41 6.67 -19.30
N ASP A 474 -20.14 7.03 -19.34
CA ASP A 474 -19.55 7.86 -20.37
C ASP A 474 -18.70 7.05 -21.37
N GLU A 475 -17.76 6.24 -20.86
CA GLU A 475 -16.89 5.39 -21.68
C GLU A 475 -17.30 3.90 -21.66
N TYR A 476 -18.40 3.55 -21.01
CA TYR A 476 -18.94 2.20 -20.83
C TYR A 476 -17.96 1.32 -20.02
N VAL A 477 -17.01 0.67 -20.67
CA VAL A 477 -16.01 -0.19 -20.02
C VAL A 477 -14.66 0.03 -20.69
N TYR A 478 -13.63 0.16 -19.86
CA TYR A 478 -12.24 0.09 -20.32
C TYR A 478 -11.37 -0.75 -19.39
N ALA A 479 -10.32 -1.32 -19.94
CA ALA A 479 -9.24 -1.95 -19.21
C ALA A 479 -7.98 -1.11 -19.36
N ALA A 480 -7.23 -0.96 -18.29
CA ALA A 480 -5.93 -0.27 -18.31
C ALA A 480 -4.82 -1.23 -17.85
N ALA A 481 -3.69 -1.17 -18.53
CA ALA A 481 -2.51 -1.94 -18.23
C ALA A 481 -1.27 -1.04 -18.17
N HIS A 482 -0.37 -1.34 -17.25
CA HIS A 482 0.92 -0.68 -17.09
C HIS A 482 2.05 -1.71 -17.10
N ILE A 483 3.14 -1.37 -17.76
CA ILE A 483 4.42 -2.09 -17.67
C ILE A 483 5.51 -1.07 -17.42
N GLY A 484 6.28 -1.26 -16.36
CA GLY A 484 7.45 -0.47 -16.02
C GLY A 484 8.71 -1.32 -16.02
N LEU A 485 9.69 -0.94 -16.83
CA LEU A 485 11.00 -1.59 -16.90
C LEU A 485 12.08 -0.61 -16.46
N GLY A 486 12.97 -1.02 -15.57
CA GLY A 486 14.02 -0.16 -15.06
C GLY A 486 15.37 -0.86 -14.98
N THR A 487 16.46 -0.10 -14.98
CA THR A 487 17.82 -0.64 -14.78
C THR A 487 18.25 -0.56 -13.31
N ARG A 488 17.78 0.45 -12.60
CA ARG A 488 18.01 0.68 -11.17
C ARG A 488 16.81 1.40 -10.56
N ARG A 489 16.72 1.41 -9.23
CA ARG A 489 15.51 1.89 -8.55
C ARG A 489 15.58 3.34 -8.15
N LEU A 490 16.68 3.77 -7.56
CA LEU A 490 16.84 5.14 -7.10
C LEU A 490 17.23 6.09 -8.24
N TYR A 491 17.93 5.58 -9.25
CA TYR A 491 18.40 6.32 -10.42
C TYR A 491 18.59 5.37 -11.62
N GLY A 492 18.96 5.88 -12.79
CA GLY A 492 19.16 5.08 -13.99
C GLY A 492 18.02 5.21 -14.99
N PHE A 493 17.98 4.32 -15.94
CA PHE A 493 16.95 4.28 -17.00
C PHE A 493 15.67 3.61 -16.49
N ARG A 494 14.54 4.17 -16.92
CA ARG A 494 13.21 3.59 -16.77
C ARG A 494 12.44 3.76 -18.07
N PHE A 495 11.82 2.69 -18.50
CA PHE A 495 10.86 2.67 -19.59
C PHE A 495 9.49 2.29 -19.02
N THR A 496 8.46 3.03 -19.39
CA THR A 496 7.08 2.72 -18.99
C THR A 496 6.18 2.69 -20.21
N THR A 497 5.20 1.82 -20.19
CA THR A 497 4.12 1.77 -21.17
C THR A 497 2.80 1.66 -20.45
N ASP A 498 1.92 2.62 -20.70
CA ASP A 498 0.54 2.64 -20.21
C ASP A 498 -0.39 2.46 -21.40
N VAL A 499 -1.32 1.53 -21.27
CA VAL A 499 -2.31 1.20 -22.32
C VAL A 499 -3.69 1.25 -21.72
N LYS A 500 -4.61 1.98 -22.32
CA LYS A 500 -6.04 1.97 -22.04
C LYS A 500 -6.78 1.40 -23.25
N LEU A 501 -7.60 0.40 -23.03
CA LEU A 501 -8.38 -0.28 -24.06
C LEU A 501 -9.87 -0.09 -23.77
N GLY A 502 -10.56 0.62 -24.62
CA GLY A 502 -11.97 0.95 -24.48
C GLY A 502 -12.45 1.76 -25.68
N VAL A 503 -13.50 2.56 -25.47
CA VAL A 503 -14.02 3.49 -26.51
C VAL A 503 -13.00 4.57 -26.85
N ASN A 504 -12.25 5.01 -25.84
CA ASN A 504 -11.17 5.99 -25.97
C ASN A 504 -9.82 5.31 -25.67
N PRO A 505 -9.23 4.59 -26.62
CA PRO A 505 -7.95 3.93 -26.41
C PRO A 505 -6.80 4.93 -26.30
N GLU A 506 -5.87 4.66 -25.38
CA GLU A 506 -4.66 5.43 -25.15
C GLU A 506 -3.44 4.53 -25.10
N LEU A 507 -2.32 5.02 -25.63
CA LEU A 507 -1.02 4.40 -25.50
C LEU A 507 -0.01 5.47 -25.13
N ASN A 508 0.54 5.38 -23.93
CA ASN A 508 1.58 6.27 -23.43
C ASN A 508 2.86 5.47 -23.21
N MET A 509 3.94 5.85 -23.84
CA MET A 509 5.27 5.25 -23.67
C MET A 509 6.25 6.32 -23.22
N GLU A 510 7.03 6.04 -22.20
CA GLU A 510 8.02 6.98 -21.67
C GLU A 510 9.35 6.26 -21.45
N ALA A 511 10.43 6.85 -22.00
CA ALA A 511 11.79 6.46 -21.67
C ALA A 511 12.45 7.61 -20.89
N SER A 512 12.88 7.34 -19.68
CA SER A 512 13.41 8.36 -18.77
C SER A 512 14.71 7.93 -18.13
N TYR A 513 15.53 8.91 -17.77
CA TYR A 513 16.80 8.72 -17.11
C TYR A 513 16.97 9.68 -15.95
N ARG A 514 17.22 9.12 -14.77
CA ARG A 514 17.59 9.86 -13.56
C ARG A 514 19.08 9.68 -13.29
N PRO A 515 19.89 10.72 -13.44
CA PRO A 515 21.36 10.59 -13.27
C PRO A 515 21.77 10.25 -11.84
N MET A 516 21.08 10.82 -10.85
CA MET A 516 21.32 10.65 -9.42
C MET A 516 20.02 10.81 -8.65
N VAL A 517 19.98 10.35 -7.39
CA VAL A 517 18.81 10.42 -6.50
C VAL A 517 18.32 11.86 -6.28
N ASN A 518 19.24 12.81 -6.22
CA ASN A 518 18.97 14.22 -5.96
C ASN A 518 18.83 15.09 -7.21
N LEU A 519 18.91 14.51 -8.41
CA LEU A 519 18.71 15.23 -9.68
C LEU A 519 17.33 14.95 -10.29
N PRO A 520 16.81 15.90 -11.07
CA PRO A 520 15.61 15.69 -11.86
C PRO A 520 15.79 14.55 -12.87
N THR A 521 14.68 14.00 -13.30
CA THR A 521 14.60 13.02 -14.37
C THR A 521 14.52 13.74 -15.71
N VAL A 522 15.25 13.28 -16.71
CA VAL A 522 15.09 13.70 -18.11
C VAL A 522 14.49 12.56 -18.89
N GLY A 523 13.66 12.86 -19.88
CA GLY A 523 13.01 11.80 -20.63
C GLY A 523 12.42 12.24 -21.95
N ILE A 524 12.00 11.23 -22.69
CA ILE A 524 11.19 11.36 -23.90
C ILE A 524 9.92 10.54 -23.71
N GLY A 525 8.82 11.04 -24.24
CA GLY A 525 7.52 10.38 -24.20
C GLY A 525 6.92 10.28 -25.61
N LEU A 526 6.15 9.24 -25.83
CA LEU A 526 5.24 9.09 -26.96
C LEU A 526 3.84 8.94 -26.41
N ARG A 527 2.91 9.72 -26.91
CA ARG A 527 1.49 9.67 -26.55
C ARG A 527 0.67 9.40 -27.80
N ASN A 528 -0.29 8.54 -27.66
CA ASN A 528 -1.27 8.27 -28.71
C ASN A 528 -2.63 8.18 -28.03
N HIS A 529 -3.56 9.01 -28.47
CA HIS A 529 -4.88 9.12 -27.89
C HIS A 529 -5.94 9.20 -28.98
N LEU A 530 -6.94 8.33 -28.88
CA LEU A 530 -8.15 8.43 -29.67
C LEU A 530 -9.29 8.81 -28.74
N LEU A 531 -9.84 9.99 -28.91
CA LEU A 531 -10.96 10.49 -28.14
C LEU A 531 -12.24 10.43 -28.99
N ASN A 532 -13.23 9.70 -28.52
CA ASN A 532 -14.59 9.67 -29.07
C ASN A 532 -15.54 10.18 -27.98
N THR A 533 -16.04 11.39 -28.15
CA THR A 533 -16.81 12.08 -27.12
C THR A 533 -17.85 13.02 -27.71
N ARG A 534 -18.63 13.66 -26.85
CA ARG A 534 -19.62 14.66 -27.21
C ARG A 534 -19.10 16.05 -26.89
N MET A 535 -19.07 16.92 -27.89
CA MET A 535 -18.77 18.32 -27.72
C MET A 535 -20.03 19.17 -27.73
N TYR A 536 -20.14 20.07 -26.76
CA TYR A 536 -21.28 20.96 -26.61
C TYR A 536 -20.95 22.34 -27.15
N GLY A 537 -21.03 22.53 -28.48
CA GLY A 537 -20.80 23.83 -29.16
C GLY A 537 -22.06 24.70 -29.25
N GLY A 538 -23.25 24.14 -29.17
CA GLY A 538 -24.54 24.83 -29.32
C GLY A 538 -25.67 24.17 -28.53
N THR A 539 -26.88 24.21 -29.10
CA THR A 539 -28.09 23.64 -28.49
C THR A 539 -28.04 22.11 -28.43
N TYR A 540 -27.39 21.46 -29.40
CA TYR A 540 -27.26 20.01 -29.51
C TYR A 540 -25.79 19.60 -29.37
N PRO A 541 -25.51 18.44 -28.73
CA PRO A 541 -24.16 17.89 -28.70
C PRO A 541 -23.80 17.31 -30.08
N VAL A 542 -22.56 17.54 -30.50
CA VAL A 542 -21.94 16.95 -31.68
C VAL A 542 -21.02 15.83 -31.24
N SER A 543 -21.03 14.69 -31.93
CA SER A 543 -20.06 13.63 -31.65
C SER A 543 -18.76 13.96 -32.37
N GLU A 544 -17.69 14.04 -31.59
CA GLU A 544 -16.33 14.36 -32.07
C GLU A 544 -15.42 13.15 -31.92
N LYS A 545 -14.58 12.95 -32.93
CA LYS A 545 -13.55 11.91 -32.95
C LYS A 545 -12.20 12.58 -33.19
N LEU A 546 -11.38 12.60 -32.17
CA LEU A 546 -10.03 13.17 -32.21
C LEU A 546 -9.00 12.07 -32.12
N PHE A 547 -8.04 12.10 -33.00
CA PHE A 547 -6.86 11.24 -32.92
C PHE A 547 -5.62 12.12 -32.81
N SER A 548 -4.78 11.88 -31.82
CA SER A 548 -3.53 12.61 -31.68
C SER A 548 -2.35 11.70 -31.41
N ILE A 549 -1.22 12.08 -31.93
CA ILE A 549 0.08 11.47 -31.65
C ILE A 549 1.01 12.60 -31.19
N GLY A 550 1.59 12.45 -30.00
CA GLY A 550 2.53 13.40 -29.43
C GLY A 550 3.86 12.76 -29.11
N ALA A 551 4.95 13.51 -29.30
CA ALA A 551 6.27 13.17 -28.82
C ALA A 551 6.81 14.31 -27.96
N ASP A 552 7.23 13.99 -26.73
CA ASP A 552 7.72 14.95 -25.75
C ASP A 552 9.20 14.73 -25.44
N ALA A 553 9.93 15.83 -25.21
CA ALA A 553 11.20 15.79 -24.49
C ALA A 553 11.05 16.66 -23.23
N PHE A 554 11.36 16.12 -22.08
CA PHE A 554 11.01 16.76 -20.81
C PHE A 554 12.08 16.61 -19.71
N VAL A 555 11.97 17.51 -18.74
CA VAL A 555 12.62 17.42 -17.43
C VAL A 555 11.53 17.37 -16.39
N GLU A 556 11.61 16.41 -15.47
CA GLU A 556 10.64 16.21 -14.40
C GLU A 556 11.32 16.13 -13.04
N ASP A 557 10.78 16.84 -12.07
CA ASP A 557 11.09 16.68 -10.66
C ASP A 557 9.85 16.16 -9.90
N SER A 558 9.86 14.90 -9.54
CA SER A 558 8.80 14.22 -8.79
C SER A 558 9.30 13.63 -7.46
N ARG A 559 10.40 14.17 -6.94
CA ARG A 559 11.03 13.70 -5.69
C ARG A 559 10.23 14.09 -4.44
N LEU A 560 9.44 15.15 -4.54
CA LEU A 560 8.60 15.59 -3.44
C LEU A 560 7.42 14.63 -3.25
N SER A 561 7.07 14.33 -2.00
CA SER A 561 5.89 13.51 -1.67
C SER A 561 4.58 14.22 -2.05
N PHE A 562 4.58 15.53 -1.95
CA PHE A 562 3.38 16.35 -2.17
C PHE A 562 3.23 16.93 -3.59
N GLY A 563 4.15 16.63 -4.52
CA GLY A 563 4.00 17.23 -5.85
C GLY A 563 5.07 16.84 -6.87
N SER A 564 4.84 17.30 -8.09
CA SER A 564 5.75 17.17 -9.21
C SER A 564 5.78 18.45 -10.07
N MET A 565 6.90 18.66 -10.73
CA MET A 565 7.07 19.69 -11.74
C MET A 565 7.61 19.03 -13.00
N ARG A 566 6.98 19.30 -14.15
CA ARG A 566 7.42 18.80 -15.45
C ARG A 566 7.40 19.95 -16.45
N ALA A 567 8.44 20.08 -17.26
CA ALA A 567 8.52 21.05 -18.33
C ALA A 567 9.26 20.46 -19.52
N GLY A 568 8.91 20.90 -20.73
CA GLY A 568 9.49 20.33 -21.92
C GLY A 568 9.03 20.97 -23.22
N ILE A 569 9.42 20.32 -24.31
CA ILE A 569 8.96 20.60 -25.64
C ILE A 569 8.17 19.41 -26.18
N SER A 570 7.09 19.68 -26.87
CA SER A 570 6.19 18.69 -27.44
C SER A 570 6.08 18.92 -28.94
N TYR A 571 6.13 17.85 -29.71
CA TYR A 571 5.70 17.79 -31.12
C TYR A 571 4.45 16.95 -31.19
N GLU A 572 3.38 17.48 -31.74
CA GLU A 572 2.10 16.82 -31.86
C GLU A 572 1.59 16.82 -33.27
N MET A 573 0.90 15.76 -33.65
CA MET A 573 0.21 15.60 -34.92
C MET A 573 -1.21 15.07 -34.60
N ALA A 574 -2.20 15.75 -35.15
CA ALA A 574 -3.58 15.28 -35.11
C ALA A 574 -4.12 15.21 -36.56
N PRO A 575 -4.23 14.04 -37.14
CA PRO A 575 -5.05 13.81 -38.29
C PRO A 575 -6.51 13.88 -37.83
N TYR A 576 -7.28 14.74 -38.51
CA TYR A 576 -8.67 14.97 -38.16
C TYR A 576 -9.52 14.56 -39.37
N GLU A 577 -10.38 13.55 -39.18
CA GLU A 577 -11.41 13.18 -40.15
C GLU A 577 -12.73 13.74 -39.66
N ASP A 578 -13.18 14.86 -40.21
CA ASP A 578 -14.50 15.41 -39.94
C ASP A 578 -15.49 14.97 -41.03
N TYR A 579 -16.41 14.07 -40.64
CA TYR A 579 -17.58 13.78 -41.49
C TYR A 579 -18.66 14.82 -41.21
N LEU A 580 -18.51 16.03 -41.71
CA LEU A 580 -19.61 16.95 -41.83
C LEU A 580 -20.58 16.42 -42.91
N SER A 581 -21.54 15.59 -42.52
CA SER A 581 -22.69 15.33 -43.38
C SER A 581 -23.56 16.59 -43.40
N VAL A 582 -23.35 17.42 -44.38
CA VAL A 582 -24.14 18.64 -44.64
C VAL A 582 -25.50 18.29 -45.23
N ASP A 583 -25.88 17.00 -45.27
CA ASP A 583 -27.13 16.48 -45.84
C ASP A 583 -28.38 17.02 -45.12
N GLU A 584 -28.29 17.47 -43.88
CA GLU A 584 -29.46 18.01 -43.16
C GLU A 584 -29.67 19.51 -43.35
N ILE A 585 -28.65 20.27 -43.82
CA ILE A 585 -28.76 21.74 -43.87
C ILE A 585 -28.85 22.28 -45.31
N TRP A 586 -28.24 21.66 -46.34
CA TRP A 586 -28.13 22.24 -47.70
C TRP A 586 -28.39 21.26 -48.88
N GLY A 587 -29.07 20.16 -48.67
CA GLY A 587 -29.54 19.34 -49.80
C GLY A 587 -28.44 18.63 -50.62
N GLY A 588 -27.73 17.71 -50.02
CA GLY A 588 -27.13 16.61 -50.75
C GLY A 588 -25.68 16.75 -51.23
N TYR A 589 -24.84 17.48 -50.55
CA TYR A 589 -23.40 17.45 -50.80
C TYR A 589 -22.66 16.95 -49.52
N SER A 590 -22.04 15.80 -49.63
CA SER A 590 -21.09 15.30 -48.64
C SER A 590 -19.69 15.87 -49.02
N TRP A 591 -19.07 16.53 -48.07
CA TRP A 591 -17.66 16.96 -48.18
C TRP A 591 -16.86 16.06 -47.26
N ASP A 592 -15.92 15.29 -47.81
CA ASP A 592 -14.89 14.59 -47.05
C ASP A 592 -13.72 15.61 -46.87
N LEU A 593 -13.62 16.12 -45.64
CA LEU A 593 -12.54 17.03 -45.25
C LEU A 593 -11.55 16.24 -44.40
N ASP A 594 -10.34 16.02 -44.91
CA ASP A 594 -9.24 15.40 -44.13
C ASP A 594 -8.29 16.54 -43.70
N PHE A 595 -8.29 16.81 -42.39
CA PHE A 595 -7.42 17.81 -41.76
C PHE A 595 -6.22 17.14 -41.14
N ARG A 596 -5.01 17.68 -41.35
CA ARG A 596 -3.81 17.26 -40.63
C ARG A 596 -3.16 18.45 -39.99
N SER A 597 -3.11 18.46 -38.70
CA SER A 597 -2.48 19.55 -37.97
C SER A 597 -1.22 19.10 -37.26
N TYR A 598 -0.22 19.95 -37.23
CA TYR A 598 1.09 19.69 -36.62
C TYR A 598 1.47 20.87 -35.74
N TRP A 599 1.95 20.59 -34.52
CA TRP A 599 2.35 21.63 -33.57
C TRP A 599 3.68 21.33 -32.91
N VAL A 600 4.43 22.38 -32.64
CA VAL A 600 5.57 22.39 -31.74
C VAL A 600 5.23 23.34 -30.60
N SER A 601 5.25 22.85 -29.37
CA SER A 601 4.89 23.65 -28.20
C SER A 601 5.88 23.47 -27.07
N LEU A 602 6.00 24.52 -26.26
CA LEU A 602 6.57 24.42 -24.92
C LEU A 602 5.45 24.12 -23.94
N PHE A 603 5.69 23.22 -22.99
CA PHE A 603 4.74 22.94 -21.92
C PHE A 603 5.39 22.99 -20.55
N GLY A 604 4.59 23.31 -19.54
CA GLY A 604 4.99 23.29 -18.15
C GLY A 604 3.82 22.90 -17.27
N ASN A 605 4.07 22.01 -16.31
CA ASN A 605 3.08 21.50 -15.38
C ASN A 605 3.63 21.53 -13.97
N ILE A 606 2.85 22.05 -13.01
CA ILE A 606 3.12 22.01 -11.58
C ILE A 606 1.93 21.37 -10.91
N ARG A 607 2.15 20.35 -10.13
CA ARG A 607 1.13 19.65 -9.34
C ARG A 607 1.57 19.56 -7.90
N ILE A 608 0.73 20.06 -7.00
CA ILE A 608 0.85 19.91 -5.55
C ILE A 608 -0.39 19.18 -5.08
N ASP A 609 -0.23 18.14 -4.29
CA ASP A 609 -1.33 17.31 -3.82
C ASP A 609 -0.98 16.76 -2.44
N THR A 610 -1.68 17.26 -1.44
CA THR A 610 -1.56 16.86 -0.03
C THR A 610 -2.81 16.15 0.47
N PHE A 611 -3.71 15.71 -0.43
CA PHE A 611 -4.88 14.93 -0.04
C PHE A 611 -4.46 13.61 0.60
N ASP A 612 -5.18 13.22 1.65
CA ASP A 612 -5.00 11.97 2.38
C ASP A 612 -5.60 10.75 1.66
N ASP A 613 -6.52 10.95 0.71
CA ASP A 613 -7.10 9.92 -0.14
C ASP A 613 -7.37 10.50 -1.53
N GLY A 614 -7.10 9.74 -2.59
CA GLY A 614 -7.25 10.22 -3.97
C GLY A 614 -8.70 10.35 -4.43
N TYR A 615 -9.63 9.58 -3.84
CA TYR A 615 -11.03 9.55 -4.22
C TYR A 615 -11.97 10.19 -3.21
N PHE A 616 -11.67 10.07 -1.93
CA PHE A 616 -12.49 10.56 -0.83
C PHE A 616 -11.67 11.36 0.19
N PRO A 617 -10.97 12.42 -0.24
CA PRO A 617 -10.10 13.17 0.65
C PRO A 617 -10.87 13.75 1.83
N THR A 618 -10.31 13.63 3.03
CA THR A 618 -10.87 14.21 4.25
C THR A 618 -10.13 15.45 4.70
N LYS A 619 -8.88 15.62 4.26
CA LYS A 619 -8.04 16.79 4.53
C LYS A 619 -6.99 16.97 3.42
N GLY A 620 -6.49 18.18 3.33
CA GLY A 620 -5.42 18.55 2.42
C GLY A 620 -5.84 19.51 1.32
N VAL A 621 -4.92 19.78 0.42
CA VAL A 621 -5.07 20.71 -0.70
C VAL A 621 -4.45 20.09 -1.94
N GLN A 622 -5.13 20.25 -3.07
CA GLN A 622 -4.61 19.95 -4.40
C GLN A 622 -4.55 21.24 -5.22
N PHE A 623 -3.41 21.51 -5.82
CA PHE A 623 -3.18 22.65 -6.69
C PHE A 623 -2.48 22.18 -7.97
N VAL A 624 -3.01 22.57 -9.11
CA VAL A 624 -2.44 22.26 -10.42
C VAL A 624 -2.32 23.54 -11.23
N VAL A 625 -1.21 23.70 -11.91
CA VAL A 625 -1.03 24.69 -12.98
C VAL A 625 -0.48 23.95 -14.19
N ASP A 626 -1.13 24.09 -15.31
CA ASP A 626 -0.70 23.55 -16.60
C ASP A 626 -0.67 24.66 -17.64
N GLY A 627 0.45 24.83 -18.31
CA GLY A 627 0.65 25.85 -19.32
C GLY A 627 1.24 25.27 -20.60
N ARG A 628 0.77 25.78 -21.71
CA ARG A 628 1.31 25.46 -23.03
C ARG A 628 1.48 26.73 -23.87
N TYR A 629 2.60 26.83 -24.56
CA TYR A 629 2.88 27.86 -25.54
C TYR A 629 3.14 27.24 -26.89
N ASN A 630 2.23 27.43 -27.85
CA ASN A 630 2.42 27.00 -29.22
C ASN A 630 3.44 27.90 -29.89
N LEU A 631 4.58 27.32 -30.25
CA LEU A 631 5.68 28.01 -30.97
C LEU A 631 5.38 28.11 -32.45
N LYS A 632 4.88 27.01 -33.03
CA LYS A 632 4.59 26.91 -34.44
C LYS A 632 3.61 25.77 -34.70
N GLY A 633 2.67 25.98 -35.59
CA GLY A 633 1.75 24.98 -36.07
C GLY A 633 1.46 25.15 -37.55
N TYR A 634 1.03 24.08 -38.20
CA TYR A 634 0.56 24.04 -39.55
C TYR A 634 -0.69 23.21 -39.65
N ASP A 635 -1.70 23.72 -40.33
CA ASP A 635 -2.89 22.98 -40.72
C ASP A 635 -2.80 22.68 -42.23
N ILE A 636 -3.10 21.46 -42.58
CA ILE A 636 -3.17 20.98 -43.95
C ILE A 636 -4.60 20.49 -44.19
N ASP A 637 -5.33 21.23 -45.01
CA ASP A 637 -6.71 20.88 -45.41
C ASP A 637 -6.65 20.12 -46.72
N ILE A 638 -7.08 18.87 -46.74
CA ILE A 638 -7.19 18.09 -47.97
C ILE A 638 -8.67 18.09 -48.39
N ILE A 639 -8.95 18.84 -49.46
CA ILE A 639 -10.31 18.92 -49.98
C ILE A 639 -10.39 18.05 -51.23
N ASN A 640 -11.32 17.07 -51.25
CA ASN A 640 -11.65 16.25 -52.44
C ASN A 640 -10.50 15.92 -53.40
N ASP A 641 -9.79 14.84 -53.15
CA ASP A 641 -8.82 14.20 -54.05
C ASP A 641 -7.64 15.05 -54.57
N GLY A 642 -7.16 16.07 -53.82
CA GLY A 642 -5.84 16.60 -54.13
C GLY A 642 -5.66 18.12 -54.06
N LEU A 643 -6.60 18.91 -53.63
CA LEU A 643 -6.37 20.30 -53.25
C LEU A 643 -5.99 20.36 -51.77
N ALA A 644 -4.73 20.60 -51.48
CA ALA A 644 -4.27 20.91 -50.13
C ALA A 644 -4.16 22.43 -49.99
N ASP A 645 -4.87 23.02 -49.06
CA ASP A 645 -4.58 24.35 -48.53
C ASP A 645 -3.73 24.20 -47.26
N THR A 646 -2.76 25.07 -47.07
CA THR A 646 -1.87 25.04 -45.89
C THR A 646 -1.95 26.38 -45.17
N GLY A 647 -2.37 26.33 -43.88
CA GLY A 647 -2.45 27.50 -43.03
C GLY A 647 -1.39 27.47 -41.92
N ASP A 648 -0.79 28.63 -41.63
CA ASP A 648 0.01 28.79 -40.40
C ASP A 648 -0.92 28.97 -39.21
N VAL A 649 -0.81 28.10 -38.20
CA VAL A 649 -1.52 28.28 -36.94
C VAL A 649 -0.85 29.38 -36.12
N PRO A 650 -1.60 30.35 -35.57
CA PRO A 650 -1.01 31.41 -34.77
C PRO A 650 -0.31 30.90 -33.52
N GLN A 651 0.65 31.70 -33.04
CA GLN A 651 1.23 31.46 -31.73
C GLN A 651 0.18 31.78 -30.66
N TYR A 652 -0.01 30.90 -29.70
CA TYR A 652 -0.93 31.11 -28.60
C TYR A 652 -0.40 30.53 -27.30
N VAL A 653 -0.97 31.01 -26.18
CA VAL A 653 -0.76 30.49 -24.86
C VAL A 653 -2.08 29.93 -24.34
N SER A 654 -2.05 28.77 -23.74
CA SER A 654 -3.16 28.19 -22.97
C SER A 654 -2.69 27.91 -21.54
N LEU A 655 -3.45 28.41 -20.57
CA LEU A 655 -3.18 28.20 -19.15
C LEU A 655 -4.41 27.60 -18.47
N TYR A 656 -4.17 26.63 -17.63
CA TYR A 656 -5.15 26.00 -16.78
C TYR A 656 -4.64 26.00 -15.35
N SER A 657 -5.50 26.27 -14.38
CA SER A 657 -5.20 26.10 -12.96
C SER A 657 -6.38 25.54 -12.21
N SER A 658 -6.10 24.75 -11.19
CA SER A 658 -7.12 24.25 -10.26
C SER A 658 -6.63 24.33 -8.84
N LEU A 659 -7.55 24.62 -7.92
CA LEU A 659 -7.34 24.60 -6.49
C LEU A 659 -8.51 23.89 -5.84
N SER A 660 -8.27 22.79 -5.17
CA SER A 660 -9.25 22.07 -4.37
C SER A 660 -8.72 21.87 -2.95
N ALA A 661 -9.59 22.02 -1.97
CA ALA A 661 -9.25 21.77 -0.57
C ALA A 661 -10.29 20.84 0.06
N ALA A 662 -9.88 19.99 0.98
CA ALA A 662 -10.78 19.15 1.76
C ALA A 662 -10.54 19.39 3.25
N PHE A 663 -11.60 19.54 4.02
CA PHE A 663 -11.55 19.62 5.47
C PHE A 663 -12.80 18.99 6.08
N THR A 664 -12.63 18.36 7.23
CA THR A 664 -13.66 17.56 7.91
C THR A 664 -14.03 18.22 9.25
N PRO A 665 -14.97 19.18 9.27
CA PRO A 665 -15.37 19.88 10.51
C PRO A 665 -16.08 18.97 11.51
N ALA A 666 -16.63 17.85 11.07
CA ALA A 666 -17.23 16.82 11.90
C ALA A 666 -16.94 15.42 11.32
N PRO A 667 -16.82 14.36 12.14
CA PRO A 667 -16.44 13.02 11.65
C PRO A 667 -17.32 12.44 10.54
N TRP A 668 -18.52 12.99 10.39
CA TRP A 668 -19.51 12.57 9.40
C TRP A 668 -19.63 13.54 8.20
N LEU A 669 -18.93 14.70 8.22
CA LEU A 669 -19.04 15.73 7.17
C LEU A 669 -17.67 16.18 6.70
N THR A 670 -17.40 16.04 5.41
CA THR A 670 -16.28 16.67 4.72
C THR A 670 -16.78 17.74 3.76
N VAL A 671 -16.15 18.90 3.77
CA VAL A 671 -16.43 20.03 2.88
C VAL A 671 -15.26 20.13 1.91
N GLN A 672 -15.57 20.14 0.60
CA GLN A 672 -14.56 20.19 -0.45
C GLN A 672 -14.91 21.29 -1.48
N PRO A 673 -14.44 22.53 -1.28
CA PRO A 673 -14.48 23.57 -2.31
C PRO A 673 -13.43 23.30 -3.38
N SER A 674 -13.78 23.56 -4.65
CA SER A 674 -12.88 23.46 -5.81
C SER A 674 -13.08 24.65 -6.73
N LEU A 675 -11.98 25.24 -7.17
CA LEU A 675 -11.93 26.33 -8.14
C LEU A 675 -11.06 25.93 -9.31
N TYR A 676 -11.55 26.19 -10.50
CA TYR A 676 -10.83 25.94 -11.74
C TYR A 676 -10.84 27.23 -12.57
N ALA A 677 -9.73 27.56 -13.21
CA ALA A 677 -9.61 28.71 -14.07
C ALA A 677 -8.83 28.34 -15.34
N GLY A 678 -9.30 28.87 -16.45
CA GLY A 678 -8.70 28.69 -17.74
C GLY A 678 -8.54 30.03 -18.48
N TRP A 679 -7.44 30.14 -19.23
CA TRP A 679 -7.17 31.26 -20.10
C TRP A 679 -6.52 30.81 -21.40
N ASN A 680 -7.12 31.24 -22.52
CA ASN A 680 -6.61 31.09 -23.87
C ASN A 680 -6.27 32.48 -24.45
N SER A 681 -5.06 32.69 -24.98
CA SER A 681 -4.65 33.99 -25.51
C SER A 681 -5.30 34.32 -26.85
N VAL A 682 -5.93 33.35 -27.49
CA VAL A 682 -6.69 33.50 -28.76
C VAL A 682 -8.03 32.79 -28.60
N ASP A 683 -8.96 33.03 -29.50
CA ASP A 683 -10.22 32.30 -29.53
C ASP A 683 -9.97 30.81 -29.82
N VAL A 684 -10.82 29.95 -29.29
CA VAL A 684 -10.70 28.49 -29.45
C VAL A 684 -10.75 28.07 -30.93
N ASP A 685 -11.44 28.82 -31.76
CA ASP A 685 -11.52 28.55 -33.21
C ASP A 685 -10.13 28.60 -33.94
N TYR A 686 -9.11 29.13 -33.26
CA TYR A 686 -7.73 29.23 -33.77
C TYR A 686 -6.77 28.31 -33.01
N MET A 687 -7.30 27.39 -32.18
CA MET A 687 -6.51 26.50 -31.37
C MET A 687 -6.88 25.05 -31.65
N HIS A 688 -5.92 24.17 -31.56
CA HIS A 688 -6.26 22.75 -31.49
C HIS A 688 -7.01 22.40 -30.20
N LEU A 689 -7.99 21.54 -30.32
CA LEU A 689 -8.90 21.21 -29.22
C LEU A 689 -8.16 20.61 -28.01
N GLU A 690 -7.14 19.79 -28.22
CA GLU A 690 -6.30 19.26 -27.11
C GLU A 690 -5.48 20.31 -26.39
N HIS A 691 -5.26 21.48 -27.04
CA HIS A 691 -4.55 22.59 -26.39
C HIS A 691 -5.50 23.55 -25.69
N ALA A 692 -6.76 23.57 -26.08
CA ALA A 692 -7.76 24.47 -25.51
C ALA A 692 -8.12 24.10 -24.06
N VAL A 693 -8.55 25.08 -23.28
CA VAL A 693 -9.25 24.83 -22.03
C VAL A 693 -10.68 24.44 -22.34
N VAL A 694 -11.14 23.36 -21.76
CA VAL A 694 -12.52 22.86 -21.92
C VAL A 694 -13.18 22.67 -20.56
N ALA A 695 -14.51 22.69 -20.51
CA ALA A 695 -15.29 22.45 -19.31
C ALA A 695 -16.27 21.30 -19.52
N GLY A 696 -16.33 20.36 -18.59
CA GLY A 696 -17.26 19.25 -18.64
C GLY A 696 -16.74 17.98 -17.96
N GLY A 697 -17.55 16.92 -17.96
CA GLY A 697 -17.26 15.69 -17.29
C GLY A 697 -17.23 15.81 -15.75
N THR A 698 -17.02 14.70 -15.10
CA THR A 698 -16.98 14.60 -13.63
C THR A 698 -15.55 14.62 -13.07
N MET A 699 -14.53 14.53 -13.92
CA MET A 699 -13.11 14.45 -13.54
C MET A 699 -12.25 15.37 -14.38
N ALA A 700 -11.17 15.89 -13.79
CA ALA A 700 -10.17 16.68 -14.48
C ALA A 700 -9.32 15.78 -15.40
N GLY A 701 -9.00 16.28 -16.62
CA GLY A 701 -8.09 15.62 -17.54
C GLY A 701 -8.61 14.34 -18.19
N ARG A 702 -9.92 14.09 -18.13
CA ARG A 702 -10.53 12.87 -18.72
C ARG A 702 -10.53 12.86 -20.25
N TYR A 703 -10.84 14.00 -20.85
CA TYR A 703 -10.90 14.15 -22.32
C TYR A 703 -9.65 14.81 -22.88
N VAL A 704 -9.26 15.91 -22.27
CA VAL A 704 -8.04 16.67 -22.60
C VAL A 704 -7.34 17.14 -21.32
N ASP A 705 -6.05 17.37 -21.38
CA ASP A 705 -5.21 17.72 -20.21
C ASP A 705 -5.74 18.95 -19.44
N ARG A 706 -6.26 19.97 -20.14
CA ARG A 706 -6.76 21.24 -19.56
C ARG A 706 -8.26 21.27 -19.41
N GLN A 707 -8.83 20.18 -18.97
CA GLN A 707 -10.26 20.07 -18.70
C GLN A 707 -10.60 20.51 -17.29
N MET A 708 -11.53 21.45 -17.17
CA MET A 708 -12.20 21.85 -15.94
C MET A 708 -13.40 20.93 -15.70
N PRO A 709 -13.42 20.11 -14.66
CA PRO A 709 -14.59 19.30 -14.36
C PRO A 709 -15.78 20.18 -14.03
N PHE A 710 -16.91 19.92 -14.70
CA PHE A 710 -18.20 20.51 -14.40
C PHE A 710 -19.28 19.47 -14.55
N PHE A 711 -19.75 18.93 -13.44
CA PHE A 711 -20.71 17.83 -13.43
C PHE A 711 -22.08 18.17 -14.08
N GLY A 712 -22.37 19.44 -14.33
CA GLY A 712 -23.52 19.85 -15.11
C GLY A 712 -23.46 19.44 -16.59
N PHE A 713 -22.26 19.13 -17.10
CA PHE A 713 -22.00 18.50 -18.40
C PHE A 713 -21.42 17.11 -18.18
N ALA A 714 -22.20 16.22 -17.58
CA ALA A 714 -21.72 14.96 -17.03
C ALA A 714 -21.09 14.00 -18.07
N SER A 715 -21.51 14.11 -19.35
CA SER A 715 -21.00 13.30 -20.46
C SER A 715 -20.61 14.24 -21.59
N GLY A 716 -19.33 14.30 -21.90
CA GLY A 716 -18.74 15.21 -22.88
C GLY A 716 -18.25 16.53 -22.27
N PHE A 717 -17.84 17.45 -23.12
CA PHE A 717 -17.29 18.75 -22.74
C PHE A 717 -17.74 19.87 -23.65
N ARG A 718 -17.49 21.09 -23.19
CA ARG A 718 -17.63 22.32 -23.94
C ARG A 718 -16.29 23.03 -24.06
N THR A 719 -15.95 23.53 -25.25
CA THR A 719 -14.82 24.44 -25.45
C THR A 719 -15.10 25.75 -24.74
N CYS A 720 -14.06 26.31 -24.11
CA CYS A 720 -14.13 27.55 -23.39
C CYS A 720 -13.58 28.71 -24.20
N ARG A 721 -14.19 29.90 -24.02
CA ARG A 721 -13.69 31.14 -24.56
C ARG A 721 -12.38 31.56 -23.88
N THR A 722 -11.90 32.78 -24.18
CA THR A 722 -10.62 33.31 -23.67
C THR A 722 -10.48 33.18 -22.14
N PHE A 723 -11.50 33.57 -21.37
CA PHE A 723 -11.53 33.41 -19.91
C PHE A 723 -12.60 32.42 -19.54
N SER A 724 -12.26 31.49 -18.69
CA SER A 724 -13.20 30.48 -18.22
C SER A 724 -12.95 30.09 -16.78
N GLY A 725 -13.99 29.65 -16.07
CA GLY A 725 -13.89 29.23 -14.69
C GLY A 725 -15.02 28.34 -14.24
N VAL A 726 -14.71 27.44 -13.32
CA VAL A 726 -15.65 26.60 -12.58
C VAL A 726 -15.44 26.78 -11.10
N ALA A 727 -16.51 27.02 -10.36
CA ALA A 727 -16.53 26.96 -8.90
C ALA A 727 -17.46 25.83 -8.46
N GLN A 728 -16.98 24.93 -7.65
CA GLN A 728 -17.72 23.77 -7.17
C GLN A 728 -17.60 23.64 -5.66
N LEU A 729 -18.68 23.20 -5.03
CA LEU A 729 -18.71 22.86 -3.60
C LEU A 729 -19.34 21.48 -3.42
N ASP A 730 -18.59 20.57 -2.82
CA ASP A 730 -19.05 19.24 -2.46
C ASP A 730 -19.17 19.16 -0.92
N LEU A 731 -20.34 18.73 -0.45
CA LEU A 731 -20.64 18.42 0.95
C LEU A 731 -20.80 16.90 1.04
N ARG A 732 -19.77 16.21 1.54
CA ARG A 732 -19.74 14.76 1.63
C ARG A 732 -20.08 14.29 3.04
N PHE A 733 -21.16 13.52 3.15
CA PHE A 733 -21.67 12.93 4.39
C PHE A 733 -21.26 11.46 4.46
N ARG A 734 -20.49 11.08 5.48
CA ARG A 734 -20.18 9.68 5.82
C ARG A 734 -21.26 9.16 6.77
N PHE A 735 -22.14 8.28 6.31
CA PHE A 735 -23.23 7.72 7.11
C PHE A 735 -22.97 6.28 7.58
N ALA A 736 -22.00 5.60 6.98
CA ALA A 736 -21.49 4.30 7.41
C ALA A 736 -20.03 4.16 6.99
N ASP A 737 -19.33 3.13 7.50
CA ASP A 737 -17.96 2.87 7.08
C ASP A 737 -17.91 2.68 5.56
N LYS A 738 -16.98 3.42 4.89
CA LYS A 738 -16.77 3.39 3.43
C LYS A 738 -17.99 3.78 2.57
N ASN A 739 -19.03 4.39 3.15
CA ASN A 739 -20.24 4.79 2.42
C ASN A 739 -20.49 6.29 2.60
N PHE A 740 -20.73 6.98 1.49
CA PHE A 740 -20.84 8.44 1.43
C PHE A 740 -22.04 8.88 0.61
N ILE A 741 -22.63 9.98 0.99
CA ILE A 741 -23.57 10.77 0.17
C ILE A 741 -22.97 12.15 0.02
N THR A 742 -22.82 12.63 -1.22
CA THR A 742 -22.28 13.95 -1.52
C THR A 742 -23.35 14.82 -2.15
N ALA A 743 -23.64 15.96 -1.54
CA ALA A 743 -24.41 17.02 -2.19
C ALA A 743 -23.45 17.95 -2.90
N ARG A 744 -23.76 18.30 -4.17
CA ARG A 744 -22.90 19.08 -5.06
C ARG A 744 -23.58 20.34 -5.55
N GLY A 745 -22.85 21.45 -5.60
CA GLY A 745 -23.24 22.67 -6.28
C GLY A 745 -22.12 23.17 -7.16
N GLY A 746 -22.40 23.60 -8.39
CA GLY A 746 -21.39 24.07 -9.32
C GLY A 746 -21.85 25.24 -10.17
N LEU A 747 -20.92 26.14 -10.46
CA LEU A 747 -21.08 27.29 -11.34
C LEU A 747 -20.03 27.21 -12.44
N PHE A 748 -20.41 27.46 -13.66
CA PHE A 748 -19.51 27.59 -14.81
C PHE A 748 -19.72 28.93 -15.48
N GLN A 749 -18.63 29.60 -15.83
CA GLN A 749 -18.61 30.85 -16.58
C GLN A 749 -17.54 30.81 -17.65
N ASP A 750 -17.82 31.38 -18.83
CA ASP A 750 -16.85 31.66 -19.86
C ASP A 750 -17.13 33.01 -20.55
N ALA A 751 -16.08 33.73 -20.90
CA ALA A 751 -16.18 35.07 -21.48
C ALA A 751 -15.03 35.36 -22.43
N ARG A 752 -15.20 36.35 -23.31
CA ARG A 752 -14.15 36.79 -24.23
C ARG A 752 -13.13 37.71 -23.58
N ASP A 753 -13.55 38.48 -22.61
CA ASP A 753 -12.68 39.37 -21.87
C ASP A 753 -12.90 39.27 -20.35
N PHE A 754 -12.01 39.88 -19.60
CA PHE A 754 -12.01 39.81 -18.13
C PHE A 754 -13.19 40.59 -17.52
N GLU A 755 -13.65 41.70 -18.14
CA GLU A 755 -14.76 42.50 -17.65
C GLU A 755 -16.09 41.71 -17.81
N GLU A 756 -16.31 41.12 -19.00
CA GLU A 756 -17.45 40.24 -19.27
C GLU A 756 -17.52 39.10 -18.28
N PHE A 757 -16.38 38.50 -17.92
CA PHE A 757 -16.31 37.35 -17.01
C PHE A 757 -16.92 37.68 -15.62
N PHE A 758 -16.68 38.84 -15.08
CA PHE A 758 -17.17 39.24 -13.76
C PHE A 758 -18.51 39.98 -13.77
N MET A 759 -18.88 40.61 -14.89
CA MET A 759 -20.07 41.45 -14.98
C MET A 759 -21.33 40.72 -15.45
N THR A 760 -21.19 39.48 -15.96
CA THR A 760 -22.32 38.68 -16.42
C THR A 760 -22.71 37.61 -15.41
N THR A 761 -23.95 37.11 -15.50
CA THR A 761 -24.39 35.97 -14.71
C THR A 761 -23.70 34.71 -15.18
N PRO A 762 -23.45 33.73 -14.29
CA PRO A 762 -22.85 32.47 -14.68
C PRO A 762 -23.56 31.79 -15.86
N ALA A 763 -22.80 31.37 -16.85
CA ALA A 763 -23.31 30.74 -18.07
C ALA A 763 -24.07 29.45 -17.79
N SER A 764 -23.65 28.70 -16.75
CA SER A 764 -24.33 27.49 -16.30
C SER A 764 -24.19 27.30 -14.81
N TRP A 765 -25.21 26.71 -14.20
CA TRP A 765 -25.14 26.22 -12.84
C TRP A 765 -25.77 24.84 -12.72
N ALA A 766 -25.29 24.06 -11.79
CA ALA A 766 -25.76 22.71 -11.59
C ALA A 766 -25.83 22.37 -10.09
N VAL A 767 -26.78 21.49 -9.77
CA VAL A 767 -26.89 20.88 -8.45
C VAL A 767 -27.04 19.37 -8.62
N GLY A 768 -26.51 18.62 -7.66
CA GLY A 768 -26.55 17.17 -7.75
C GLY A 768 -26.37 16.49 -6.40
N ALA A 769 -26.60 15.20 -6.41
CA ALA A 769 -26.30 14.31 -5.31
C ALA A 769 -25.65 13.03 -5.85
N GLU A 770 -24.68 12.52 -5.11
CA GLU A 770 -23.95 11.29 -5.45
C GLU A 770 -23.90 10.37 -4.24
N TYR A 771 -24.26 9.12 -4.41
CA TYR A 771 -23.91 8.04 -3.50
C TYR A 771 -22.57 7.46 -3.94
N ALA A 772 -21.67 7.22 -3.00
CA ALA A 772 -20.39 6.60 -3.25
C ALA A 772 -20.05 5.57 -2.19
N ARG A 773 -19.37 4.49 -2.62
CA ARG A 773 -18.83 3.46 -1.73
C ARG A 773 -17.40 3.11 -2.13
N GLN A 774 -16.50 3.11 -1.16
CA GLN A 774 -15.13 2.65 -1.35
C GLN A 774 -15.09 1.11 -1.35
N SER A 775 -14.53 0.51 -2.38
CA SER A 775 -14.44 -0.94 -2.53
C SER A 775 -13.02 -1.38 -2.93
N VAL A 776 -12.74 -2.68 -2.82
CA VAL A 776 -11.43 -3.26 -3.22
C VAL A 776 -11.17 -3.21 -4.72
N VAL A 777 -12.21 -3.09 -5.53
CA VAL A 777 -12.13 -2.96 -7.00
C VAL A 777 -12.16 -1.49 -7.46
N GLY A 778 -12.04 -0.54 -6.53
CA GLY A 778 -12.14 0.89 -6.77
C GLY A 778 -13.45 1.48 -6.25
N PRO A 779 -13.63 2.81 -6.34
CA PRO A 779 -14.85 3.47 -5.92
C PRO A 779 -16.04 3.07 -6.78
N LEU A 780 -17.18 2.84 -6.13
CA LEU A 780 -18.50 2.77 -6.77
C LEU A 780 -19.18 4.12 -6.57
N LYS A 781 -19.64 4.78 -7.62
CA LYS A 781 -20.33 6.07 -7.56
C LYS A 781 -21.60 6.02 -8.39
N VAL A 782 -22.68 6.58 -7.88
CA VAL A 782 -23.95 6.79 -8.61
C VAL A 782 -24.45 8.19 -8.27
N GLY A 783 -24.56 9.02 -9.30
CA GLY A 783 -24.96 10.42 -9.17
C GLY A 783 -26.18 10.77 -10.00
N ALA A 784 -26.93 11.74 -9.50
CA ALA A 784 -28.02 12.39 -10.22
C ALA A 784 -27.82 13.90 -10.12
N GLN A 785 -27.90 14.58 -11.24
CA GLN A 785 -27.65 16.03 -11.31
C GLN A 785 -28.61 16.71 -12.26
N TRP A 786 -28.83 17.99 -11.99
CA TRP A 786 -29.58 18.88 -12.83
C TRP A 786 -28.79 20.14 -13.15
N CYS A 787 -28.79 20.52 -14.41
CA CYS A 787 -28.13 21.73 -14.91
C CYS A 787 -29.17 22.62 -15.59
N ASN A 788 -29.10 23.93 -15.35
CA ASN A 788 -30.03 24.91 -15.94
C ASN A 788 -30.09 24.86 -17.47
N ASN A 789 -28.98 24.53 -18.14
CA ASN A 789 -28.87 24.52 -19.60
C ASN A 789 -29.03 23.13 -20.22
N ARG A 790 -28.98 22.05 -19.43
CA ARG A 790 -28.94 20.66 -19.91
C ARG A 790 -30.02 19.77 -19.31
N GLY A 791 -30.71 20.23 -18.26
CA GLY A 791 -31.71 19.46 -17.56
C GLY A 791 -31.12 18.37 -16.66
N PHE A 792 -31.86 17.29 -16.53
CA PHE A 792 -31.53 16.19 -15.64
C PHE A 792 -30.63 15.14 -16.32
N SER A 793 -29.62 14.66 -15.60
CA SER A 793 -28.75 13.55 -16.03
C SER A 793 -28.36 12.66 -14.85
N VAL A 794 -27.95 11.44 -15.16
CA VAL A 794 -27.49 10.43 -14.19
C VAL A 794 -26.11 9.94 -14.63
N SER A 795 -25.25 9.75 -13.66
CA SER A 795 -23.91 9.17 -13.87
C SER A 795 -23.68 7.99 -12.93
N ALA A 796 -22.99 6.97 -13.39
CA ALA A 796 -22.56 5.86 -12.56
C ALA A 796 -21.15 5.43 -12.98
N SER A 797 -20.32 5.05 -12.00
CA SER A 797 -18.98 4.50 -12.26
C SER A 797 -18.59 3.47 -11.21
N ILE A 798 -17.76 2.53 -11.62
CA ILE A 798 -17.10 1.54 -10.75
C ILE A 798 -15.68 1.27 -11.27
N GLY A 799 -14.71 1.24 -10.39
CA GLY A 799 -13.32 0.95 -10.73
C GLY A 799 -12.40 2.13 -10.47
N PHE A 800 -11.11 1.89 -10.70
CA PHE A 800 -10.09 2.93 -10.58
C PHE A 800 -10.02 3.75 -11.88
N ASP A 801 -9.88 5.04 -11.75
CA ASP A 801 -9.74 5.96 -12.89
C ASP A 801 -8.30 5.94 -13.41
N PHE A 802 -8.15 5.78 -14.74
CA PHE A 802 -6.85 5.71 -15.41
C PHE A 802 -6.34 7.09 -15.86
#